data_0666341606eb88e334b8535bcfb7fd1f
#
_entry.id   0666341606eb88e334b8535bcfb7fd1f
#
_cell.length_a   1.000
_cell.length_b   1.000
_cell.length_c   1.000
_cell.angle_alpha   90.00
_cell.angle_beta   90.00
_cell.angle_gamma   90.00
#
_symmetry.space_group_name_H-M   'P 1'
#
loop_
_entity.id
_entity.type
_entity.pdbx_description
1 polymer ?
#
loop_
_entity_poly.entity_id
_entity_poly.type
_entity_poly.pdbx_seq_one_letter_code
_entity_poly.pdbx_strand_id
1 'polypeptide(L)'
;MIPATAPLSAAAIARESAVIAANYAPLPVVLAAGCGEWLTDVDGHRYLDFMSAYSAVSHGHAHPRLVQALIDQAQRVAVTSRAYHAAPLGPFLEKLVDLAGLGAGSRALPASGGAESVETAIKAARRWGYRVKGIAPDCAEIVTARGNFHGRSTTIVGFSTEPAYRADFGPFAPGFGHFDFGDIDSLAAAITDRTAAVLLEPIQGEAGIVVPAPGFLAAARRLCDERRVLLILDEVQSGLGRTGRWFAFQHEGVRPDGLILGKALGGGLLPVSCFIGTAEVMDLFEPGSHGSTFGGNPLAAAVGLEALRVIEDEQMIARSAALGAHLLARLRRLQEEQTVPLIRAVRGRGLWVGVDLDPQHVSARAVVERLARRGVLTKDTHETVIRFAPPLTISRAALDRGIDVFAAVLDEFLPAPDREAGRVTVLATRSATRTPRTPMNRVRPAANPITQPRARLMMSAPDHFEVSYRINPWMDPAQWRVGAERLAQDAQRGWSQLKQTYERLGAVVEVQPAVRGLPDLVFTANAAVVLDRKVVLAHFLCPERQGEEPHNRAFFEAMRARGVVDEIVDCPAGEFFEGAGDAIWDAGRGLLWSGHGQRSTAGMQHFLAATYGVPVVALELVDPRFYHLDTCLCVLDGGEVLYYRPAFSRCALGLLEDLVGKDRLIEAGDEDAMHLAVNSVCLGRDAVFCHASAALRTQLTERGYDVHVVPLDSFNRSGGAAYCLTLRLDRSTQALPQREVFVEEDLSELRRAA
;
A
#
# COMPACT_ATOMS: atom_id res chain seq x y z
N MET A 1 -0.35 15.75 19.26
CA MET A 1 -1.55 16.28 18.54
C MET A 1 -1.09 17.13 17.38
N ILE A 2 -1.62 16.89 16.19
CA ILE A 2 -1.33 17.69 14.99
C ILE A 2 -1.95 19.09 15.19
N PRO A 3 -1.25 20.20 14.88
CA PRO A 3 -1.79 21.56 15.00
C PRO A 3 -3.06 21.73 14.18
N ALA A 4 -3.95 22.64 14.57
CA ALA A 4 -5.20 22.89 13.85
C ALA A 4 -4.94 23.37 12.39
N THR A 5 -3.86 24.12 12.17
CA THR A 5 -3.37 24.49 10.83
C THR A 5 -1.89 24.80 10.93
N ALA A 6 -1.06 24.09 10.16
CA ALA A 6 0.37 24.36 10.07
C ALA A 6 0.68 25.37 8.95
N PRO A 7 1.85 26.03 8.92
CA PRO A 7 2.11 27.18 8.04
C PRO A 7 1.97 26.89 6.55
N LEU A 8 2.43 25.73 6.07
CA LEU A 8 2.33 25.36 4.65
C LEU A 8 0.89 25.02 4.26
N SER A 9 0.18 24.31 5.12
CA SER A 9 -1.25 24.02 4.93
C SER A 9 -2.07 25.30 4.88
N ALA A 10 -1.82 26.27 5.77
CA ALA A 10 -2.54 27.54 5.77
C ALA A 10 -2.34 28.31 4.45
N ALA A 11 -1.11 28.39 3.94
CA ALA A 11 -0.81 29.06 2.69
C ALA A 11 -1.44 28.34 1.47
N ALA A 12 -1.43 27.01 1.45
CA ALA A 12 -2.04 26.22 0.39
C ALA A 12 -3.58 26.37 0.37
N ILE A 13 -4.24 26.29 1.53
CA ILE A 13 -5.69 26.51 1.68
C ILE A 13 -6.07 27.90 1.22
N ALA A 14 -5.34 28.94 1.62
CA ALA A 14 -5.61 30.31 1.19
C ALA A 14 -5.52 30.48 -0.33
N ARG A 15 -4.52 29.85 -0.97
CA ARG A 15 -4.36 29.87 -2.43
C ARG A 15 -5.50 29.15 -3.14
N GLU A 16 -5.86 27.95 -2.68
CA GLU A 16 -6.96 27.17 -3.25
C GLU A 16 -8.30 27.88 -3.10
N SER A 17 -8.60 28.38 -1.89
CA SER A 17 -9.85 29.08 -1.59
C SER A 17 -10.05 30.36 -2.40
N ALA A 18 -8.98 30.97 -2.89
CA ALA A 18 -9.06 32.18 -3.71
C ALA A 18 -9.57 31.90 -5.16
N VAL A 19 -9.56 30.65 -5.61
CA VAL A 19 -9.83 30.30 -7.01
C VAL A 19 -10.84 29.15 -7.20
N ILE A 20 -11.20 28.43 -6.13
CA ILE A 20 -12.17 27.34 -6.19
C ILE A 20 -13.56 27.81 -5.80
N ALA A 21 -14.60 27.24 -6.43
CA ALA A 21 -15.98 27.45 -5.98
C ALA A 21 -16.20 26.71 -4.62
N ALA A 22 -16.92 27.34 -3.71
CA ALA A 22 -17.16 26.83 -2.36
C ALA A 22 -18.22 25.71 -2.33
N ASN A 23 -18.02 24.62 -3.08
CA ASN A 23 -18.94 23.47 -3.19
C ASN A 23 -18.66 22.36 -2.15
N TYR A 24 -17.57 22.45 -1.38
CA TYR A 24 -17.22 21.56 -0.28
C TYR A 24 -16.78 22.34 0.94
N ALA A 25 -16.89 21.70 2.13
CA ALA A 25 -16.30 22.16 3.39
C ALA A 25 -15.22 21.13 3.81
N PRO A 26 -14.00 21.21 3.24
CA PRO A 26 -12.94 20.25 3.54
C PRO A 26 -12.41 20.41 4.96
N LEU A 27 -11.80 19.35 5.50
CA LEU A 27 -10.96 19.45 6.68
C LEU A 27 -9.71 20.29 6.35
N PRO A 28 -9.12 21.01 7.33
CA PRO A 28 -7.95 21.86 7.09
C PRO A 28 -6.65 21.04 7.01
N VAL A 29 -6.63 20.06 6.11
CA VAL A 29 -5.49 19.17 5.84
C VAL A 29 -5.17 19.23 4.36
N VAL A 30 -3.93 19.50 4.00
CA VAL A 30 -3.46 19.61 2.61
C VAL A 30 -2.58 18.42 2.28
N LEU A 31 -3.17 17.41 1.68
CA LEU A 31 -2.48 16.16 1.36
C LEU A 31 -1.49 16.33 0.21
N ALA A 32 -0.27 15.82 0.38
CA ALA A 32 0.83 15.91 -0.59
C ALA A 32 1.29 14.54 -1.12
N ALA A 33 1.14 13.48 -0.33
CA ALA A 33 1.56 12.14 -0.70
C ALA A 33 0.67 11.08 -0.07
N GLY A 34 0.66 9.87 -0.67
CA GLY A 34 -0.04 8.70 -0.11
C GLY A 34 0.68 7.42 -0.48
N CYS A 35 0.66 6.43 0.43
CA CYS A 35 1.20 5.10 0.22
C CYS A 35 0.42 4.09 1.07
N GLY A 36 -0.14 3.05 0.42
CA GLY A 36 -0.98 2.07 1.10
C GLY A 36 -2.15 2.74 1.83
N GLU A 37 -2.30 2.48 3.12
CA GLU A 37 -3.31 3.09 3.99
C GLU A 37 -2.91 4.44 4.59
N TRP A 38 -1.75 4.99 4.22
CA TRP A 38 -1.20 6.21 4.78
C TRP A 38 -1.25 7.40 3.82
N LEU A 39 -1.59 8.56 4.37
CA LEU A 39 -1.52 9.86 3.71
C LEU A 39 -0.54 10.77 4.47
N THR A 40 0.11 11.69 3.75
CA THR A 40 1.01 12.69 4.33
C THR A 40 0.62 14.07 3.83
N ASP A 41 0.52 15.06 4.73
CA ASP A 41 0.25 16.43 4.36
C ASP A 41 1.52 17.21 3.94
N VAL A 42 1.33 18.44 3.48
CA VAL A 42 2.44 19.32 3.06
C VAL A 42 3.38 19.73 4.20
N ASP A 43 2.92 19.60 5.44
CA ASP A 43 3.69 19.90 6.66
C ASP A 43 4.40 18.64 7.22
N GLY A 44 4.25 17.48 6.54
CA GLY A 44 4.90 16.22 6.89
C GLY A 44 4.14 15.37 7.92
N HIS A 45 2.94 15.74 8.34
CA HIS A 45 2.16 14.91 9.25
C HIS A 45 1.55 13.71 8.52
N ARG A 46 1.52 12.56 9.19
CA ARG A 46 0.99 11.31 8.64
C ARG A 46 -0.39 10.99 9.21
N TYR A 47 -1.23 10.44 8.34
CA TYR A 47 -2.61 10.10 8.65
C TYR A 47 -2.95 8.70 8.13
N LEU A 48 -3.68 7.92 8.93
CA LEU A 48 -4.38 6.74 8.45
C LEU A 48 -5.61 7.16 7.64
N ASP A 49 -5.75 6.62 6.44
CA ASP A 49 -6.91 6.87 5.57
C ASP A 49 -8.04 5.89 5.90
N PHE A 50 -9.08 6.37 6.57
CA PHE A 50 -10.30 5.63 6.86
C PHE A 50 -11.47 6.02 5.96
N MET A 51 -11.19 6.74 4.84
CA MET A 51 -12.19 7.18 3.88
C MET A 51 -11.96 6.59 2.48
N SER A 52 -10.72 6.36 2.08
CA SER A 52 -10.30 5.85 0.75
C SER A 52 -10.97 6.60 -0.42
N ALA A 53 -11.07 7.93 -0.32
CA ALA A 53 -11.78 8.76 -1.31
C ALA A 53 -13.15 8.16 -1.69
N TYR A 54 -13.99 7.85 -0.71
CA TYR A 54 -15.31 7.20 -0.89
C TYR A 54 -15.23 5.83 -1.58
N SER A 55 -14.28 5.00 -1.18
CA SER A 55 -13.97 3.68 -1.77
C SER A 55 -13.31 3.72 -3.15
N ALA A 56 -12.84 4.86 -3.64
CA ALA A 56 -12.09 4.94 -4.90
C ALA A 56 -10.68 4.35 -4.76
N VAL A 57 -10.05 4.54 -3.59
CA VAL A 57 -8.69 4.08 -3.28
C VAL A 57 -8.72 2.75 -2.51
N SER A 58 -9.49 1.79 -3.00
CA SER A 58 -9.59 0.46 -2.37
C SER A 58 -8.27 -0.33 -2.38
N HIS A 59 -7.41 -0.10 -3.36
CA HIS A 59 -6.10 -0.73 -3.51
C HIS A 59 -4.99 -0.09 -2.65
N GLY A 60 -5.33 0.94 -1.86
CA GLY A 60 -4.34 1.79 -1.22
C GLY A 60 -3.76 2.84 -2.16
N HIS A 61 -3.12 3.85 -1.56
CA HIS A 61 -2.50 4.93 -2.31
C HIS A 61 -1.23 4.46 -3.01
N ALA A 62 -1.04 4.92 -4.26
CA ALA A 62 0.16 4.66 -5.08
C ALA A 62 0.54 3.17 -5.17
N HIS A 63 -0.44 2.28 -5.39
CA HIS A 63 -0.19 0.84 -5.50
C HIS A 63 0.82 0.54 -6.62
N PRO A 64 1.95 -0.15 -6.37
CA PRO A 64 3.07 -0.25 -7.32
C PRO A 64 2.68 -0.82 -8.69
N ARG A 65 1.90 -1.91 -8.72
CA ARG A 65 1.46 -2.54 -9.96
C ARG A 65 0.56 -1.63 -10.79
N LEU A 66 -0.31 -0.86 -10.13
CA LEU A 66 -1.22 0.08 -10.81
C LEU A 66 -0.46 1.27 -11.37
N VAL A 67 0.51 1.80 -10.61
CA VAL A 67 1.39 2.88 -11.08
C VAL A 67 2.21 2.40 -12.28
N GLN A 68 2.74 1.18 -12.24
CA GLN A 68 3.50 0.61 -13.36
C GLN A 68 2.62 0.43 -14.61
N ALA A 69 1.41 -0.13 -14.47
CA ALA A 69 0.47 -0.27 -15.59
C ALA A 69 0.11 1.09 -16.22
N LEU A 70 -0.03 2.14 -15.40
CA LEU A 70 -0.26 3.51 -15.86
C LEU A 70 0.94 4.03 -16.68
N ILE A 71 2.17 3.88 -16.16
CA ILE A 71 3.39 4.33 -16.84
C ILE A 71 3.57 3.60 -18.18
N ASP A 72 3.47 2.28 -18.18
CA ASP A 72 3.67 1.46 -19.38
C ASP A 72 2.68 1.80 -20.49
N GLN A 73 1.42 2.00 -20.13
CA GLN A 73 0.39 2.33 -21.11
C GLN A 73 0.47 3.79 -21.55
N ALA A 74 0.83 4.73 -20.67
CA ALA A 74 0.99 6.14 -21.01
C ALA A 74 2.12 6.36 -22.04
N GLN A 75 3.20 5.59 -21.95
CA GLN A 75 4.32 5.61 -22.91
C GLN A 75 3.93 5.06 -24.29
N ARG A 76 2.85 4.31 -24.42
CA ARG A 76 2.35 3.75 -25.70
C ARG A 76 1.30 4.63 -26.34
N VAL A 77 0.11 4.62 -25.75
CA VAL A 77 -1.03 5.44 -26.19
C VAL A 77 -2.03 5.61 -25.06
N ALA A 78 -2.36 6.85 -24.73
CA ALA A 78 -3.29 7.17 -23.65
C ALA A 78 -4.76 7.23 -24.11
N VAL A 79 -5.04 7.90 -25.22
CA VAL A 79 -6.41 8.15 -25.73
C VAL A 79 -6.45 7.94 -27.23
N THR A 80 -7.44 7.14 -27.70
CA THR A 80 -7.70 6.92 -29.13
C THR A 80 -9.10 7.32 -29.57
N SER A 81 -9.99 7.65 -28.63
CA SER A 81 -11.44 7.62 -28.77
C SER A 81 -12.01 6.25 -29.24
N ARG A 82 -13.33 6.12 -29.32
CA ARG A 82 -13.98 4.89 -29.84
C ARG A 82 -14.12 4.87 -31.37
N ALA A 83 -13.50 5.83 -32.06
CA ALA A 83 -13.34 5.76 -33.49
C ALA A 83 -12.41 4.63 -33.94
N TYR A 84 -11.54 4.15 -33.02
CA TYR A 84 -10.60 3.06 -33.24
C TYR A 84 -10.72 1.99 -32.13
N HIS A 85 -10.28 0.78 -32.43
CA HIS A 85 -10.09 -0.25 -31.41
C HIS A 85 -8.80 0.01 -30.63
N ALA A 86 -8.78 -0.41 -29.35
CA ALA A 86 -7.62 -0.29 -28.48
C ALA A 86 -7.28 -1.66 -27.88
N ALA A 87 -6.01 -2.05 -27.94
CA ALA A 87 -5.56 -3.38 -27.53
C ALA A 87 -5.94 -3.76 -26.06
N PRO A 88 -5.81 -2.89 -25.05
CA PRO A 88 -6.14 -3.28 -23.67
C PRO A 88 -7.65 -3.31 -23.37
N LEU A 89 -8.50 -2.74 -24.25
CA LEU A 89 -9.93 -2.59 -23.94
C LEU A 89 -10.68 -3.92 -23.96
N GLY A 90 -10.43 -4.79 -24.93
CA GLY A 90 -11.07 -6.12 -25.03
C GLY A 90 -10.84 -6.94 -23.75
N PRO A 91 -9.60 -7.25 -23.37
CA PRO A 91 -9.28 -8.00 -22.15
C PRO A 91 -9.86 -7.39 -20.87
N PHE A 92 -9.89 -6.05 -20.75
CA PHE A 92 -10.51 -5.38 -19.61
C PHE A 92 -12.01 -5.64 -19.54
N LEU A 93 -12.72 -5.46 -20.65
CA LEU A 93 -14.19 -5.63 -20.68
C LEU A 93 -14.58 -7.11 -20.55
N GLU A 94 -13.84 -8.04 -21.15
CA GLU A 94 -14.05 -9.49 -20.97
C GLU A 94 -13.97 -9.86 -19.49
N LYS A 95 -12.88 -9.49 -18.81
CA LYS A 95 -12.70 -9.75 -17.38
C LYS A 95 -13.86 -9.17 -16.57
N LEU A 96 -14.28 -7.95 -16.88
CA LEU A 96 -15.32 -7.24 -16.14
C LEU A 96 -16.70 -7.89 -16.31
N VAL A 97 -17.05 -8.29 -17.54
CA VAL A 97 -18.32 -8.99 -17.85
C VAL A 97 -18.36 -10.36 -17.19
N ASP A 98 -17.24 -11.10 -17.22
CA ASP A 98 -17.15 -12.40 -16.58
C ASP A 98 -17.35 -12.30 -15.06
N LEU A 99 -16.71 -11.33 -14.41
CA LEU A 99 -16.88 -11.09 -12.98
C LEU A 99 -18.31 -10.68 -12.61
N ALA A 100 -18.95 -9.85 -13.44
CA ALA A 100 -20.33 -9.40 -13.22
C ALA A 100 -21.33 -10.55 -13.29
N GLY A 101 -21.10 -11.54 -14.15
CA GLY A 101 -21.90 -12.77 -14.20
C GLY A 101 -23.39 -12.56 -14.54
N LEU A 102 -23.74 -11.56 -15.37
CA LEU A 102 -25.13 -11.22 -15.69
C LEU A 102 -25.76 -12.17 -16.72
N GLY A 103 -25.01 -13.12 -17.24
CA GLY A 103 -25.48 -14.14 -18.19
C GLY A 103 -24.82 -14.04 -19.56
N ALA A 104 -25.12 -15.03 -20.40
CA ALA A 104 -24.53 -15.09 -21.75
C ALA A 104 -24.92 -13.89 -22.60
N GLY A 105 -23.96 -13.36 -23.38
CA GLY A 105 -24.17 -12.20 -24.25
C GLY A 105 -24.21 -10.85 -23.55
N SER A 106 -24.02 -10.80 -22.23
CA SER A 106 -23.88 -9.52 -21.50
C SER A 106 -22.75 -8.69 -22.06
N ARG A 107 -22.90 -7.36 -22.06
CA ARG A 107 -21.93 -6.42 -22.61
C ARG A 107 -21.71 -5.26 -21.66
N ALA A 108 -20.56 -4.62 -21.83
CA ALA A 108 -20.11 -3.49 -21.03
C ALA A 108 -19.95 -2.23 -21.90
N LEU A 109 -20.38 -1.11 -21.36
CA LEU A 109 -20.20 0.22 -21.97
C LEU A 109 -19.38 1.07 -21.01
N PRO A 110 -18.07 1.28 -21.30
CA PRO A 110 -17.17 2.02 -20.42
C PRO A 110 -17.39 3.53 -20.55
N ALA A 111 -17.24 4.22 -19.42
CA ALA A 111 -17.29 5.66 -19.29
C ALA A 111 -16.17 6.14 -18.33
N SER A 112 -16.09 7.44 -18.04
CA SER A 112 -15.07 7.97 -17.15
C SER A 112 -15.57 8.08 -15.70
N GLY A 113 -16.70 8.75 -15.48
CA GLY A 113 -17.26 8.98 -14.15
C GLY A 113 -18.47 8.10 -13.84
N GLY A 114 -18.70 7.78 -12.56
CA GLY A 114 -19.88 7.01 -12.12
C GLY A 114 -21.19 7.61 -12.60
N ALA A 115 -21.34 8.94 -12.58
CA ALA A 115 -22.51 9.64 -13.07
C ALA A 115 -22.76 9.38 -14.57
N GLU A 116 -21.71 9.31 -15.41
CA GLU A 116 -21.86 8.98 -16.84
C GLU A 116 -22.41 7.56 -17.04
N SER A 117 -21.95 6.60 -16.21
CA SER A 117 -22.48 5.23 -16.27
C SER A 117 -23.92 5.14 -15.76
N VAL A 118 -24.30 5.95 -14.77
CA VAL A 118 -25.71 6.09 -14.35
C VAL A 118 -26.58 6.69 -15.46
N GLU A 119 -26.14 7.76 -16.13
CA GLU A 119 -26.84 8.33 -17.27
C GLU A 119 -26.97 7.32 -18.43
N THR A 120 -25.94 6.49 -18.64
CA THR A 120 -25.98 5.39 -19.62
C THR A 120 -27.05 4.37 -19.23
N ALA A 121 -27.13 3.98 -17.97
CA ALA A 121 -28.11 3.04 -17.45
C ALA A 121 -29.54 3.58 -17.56
N ILE A 122 -29.76 4.88 -17.25
CA ILE A 122 -31.05 5.57 -17.44
C ILE A 122 -31.49 5.53 -18.91
N LYS A 123 -30.58 5.84 -19.84
CA LYS A 123 -30.85 5.78 -21.29
C LYS A 123 -31.17 4.37 -21.75
N ALA A 124 -30.42 3.36 -21.27
CA ALA A 124 -30.64 1.96 -21.57
C ALA A 124 -32.03 1.49 -21.09
N ALA A 125 -32.39 1.82 -19.84
CA ALA A 125 -33.66 1.48 -19.23
C ALA A 125 -34.84 2.10 -19.99
N ARG A 126 -34.79 3.39 -20.32
CA ARG A 126 -35.83 4.08 -21.12
C ARG A 126 -35.98 3.43 -22.49
N ARG A 127 -34.85 3.15 -23.18
CA ARG A 127 -34.87 2.51 -24.51
C ARG A 127 -35.47 1.11 -24.45
N TRP A 128 -35.16 0.34 -23.44
CA TRP A 128 -35.77 -0.98 -23.18
C TRP A 128 -37.27 -0.84 -22.91
N GLY A 129 -37.67 0.13 -22.09
CA GLY A 129 -39.06 0.43 -21.83
C GLY A 129 -39.87 0.67 -23.11
N TYR A 130 -39.32 1.44 -24.03
CA TYR A 130 -40.01 1.74 -25.30
C TYR A 130 -39.97 0.57 -26.29
N ARG A 131 -38.82 -0.08 -26.48
CA ARG A 131 -38.62 -1.06 -27.56
C ARG A 131 -39.00 -2.49 -27.17
N VAL A 132 -38.91 -2.83 -25.88
CA VAL A 132 -39.14 -4.21 -25.38
C VAL A 132 -40.41 -4.28 -24.55
N LYS A 133 -40.59 -3.42 -23.55
CA LYS A 133 -41.79 -3.42 -22.71
C LYS A 133 -43.01 -2.82 -23.41
N GLY A 134 -42.84 -1.94 -24.38
CA GLY A 134 -43.94 -1.33 -25.13
C GLY A 134 -44.54 -0.10 -24.45
N ILE A 135 -43.81 0.57 -23.59
CA ILE A 135 -44.22 1.82 -22.96
C ILE A 135 -44.34 2.90 -24.06
N ALA A 136 -45.37 3.74 -23.98
CA ALA A 136 -45.57 4.81 -24.92
C ALA A 136 -44.38 5.80 -24.94
N PRO A 137 -44.03 6.40 -26.10
CA PRO A 137 -42.93 7.38 -26.16
C PRO A 137 -43.04 8.44 -25.08
N ASP A 138 -41.89 8.82 -24.52
CA ASP A 138 -41.72 9.82 -23.47
C ASP A 138 -42.43 9.55 -22.13
N CYS A 139 -42.97 8.32 -21.94
CA CYS A 139 -43.71 7.92 -20.75
C CYS A 139 -42.93 6.94 -19.84
N ALA A 140 -41.73 6.51 -20.21
CA ALA A 140 -40.96 5.57 -19.40
C ALA A 140 -40.52 6.18 -18.05
N GLU A 141 -40.85 5.47 -17.00
CA GLU A 141 -40.53 5.83 -15.61
C GLU A 141 -39.38 4.97 -15.06
N ILE A 142 -38.56 5.55 -14.18
CA ILE A 142 -37.54 4.85 -13.39
C ILE A 142 -37.85 5.10 -11.93
N VAL A 143 -37.90 4.04 -11.13
CA VAL A 143 -38.13 4.10 -9.67
C VAL A 143 -36.81 4.04 -8.96
N THR A 144 -36.57 4.96 -8.03
CA THR A 144 -35.35 5.09 -7.22
C THR A 144 -35.68 5.09 -5.75
N ALA A 145 -34.73 4.69 -4.90
CA ALA A 145 -34.92 4.72 -3.46
C ALA A 145 -34.82 6.15 -2.89
N ARG A 146 -35.51 6.46 -1.81
CA ARG A 146 -35.23 7.65 -1.02
C ARG A 146 -33.86 7.56 -0.36
N GLY A 147 -33.18 8.69 -0.18
CA GLY A 147 -31.80 8.73 0.33
C GLY A 147 -30.74 8.25 -0.67
N ASN A 148 -31.11 8.09 -1.95
CA ASN A 148 -30.18 7.65 -2.99
C ASN A 148 -29.07 8.66 -3.29
N PHE A 149 -27.92 8.13 -3.76
CA PHE A 149 -26.86 8.93 -4.34
C PHE A 149 -26.28 8.25 -5.59
N HIS A 150 -26.60 8.78 -6.76
CA HIS A 150 -26.15 8.24 -8.05
C HIS A 150 -25.25 9.20 -8.84
N GLY A 151 -24.91 10.37 -8.26
CA GLY A 151 -24.09 11.41 -8.89
C GLY A 151 -24.71 12.80 -8.83
N ARG A 152 -24.17 13.73 -9.62
CA ARG A 152 -24.53 15.16 -9.55
C ARG A 152 -24.88 15.79 -10.90
N SER A 153 -25.16 15.00 -11.96
CA SER A 153 -25.70 15.55 -13.20
C SER A 153 -27.12 16.09 -12.99
N THR A 154 -27.59 16.97 -13.87
CA THR A 154 -28.93 17.58 -13.76
C THR A 154 -30.05 16.55 -13.75
N THR A 155 -29.91 15.45 -14.54
CA THR A 155 -30.86 14.34 -14.51
C THR A 155 -30.86 13.66 -13.13
N ILE A 156 -29.67 13.34 -12.62
CA ILE A 156 -29.50 12.55 -11.39
C ILE A 156 -29.95 13.36 -10.17
N VAL A 157 -29.56 14.63 -10.04
CA VAL A 157 -30.05 15.45 -8.93
C VAL A 157 -31.56 15.67 -9.00
N GLY A 158 -32.15 15.59 -10.20
CA GLY A 158 -33.59 15.69 -10.42
C GLY A 158 -34.41 14.65 -9.67
N PHE A 159 -33.87 13.47 -9.45
CA PHE A 159 -34.49 12.41 -8.64
C PHE A 159 -33.82 12.16 -7.29
N SER A 160 -32.87 12.99 -6.88
CA SER A 160 -32.38 12.97 -5.50
C SER A 160 -33.48 13.41 -4.53
N THR A 161 -33.52 12.82 -3.35
CA THR A 161 -34.40 13.25 -2.26
C THR A 161 -33.70 14.17 -1.26
N GLU A 162 -32.43 14.50 -1.50
CA GLU A 162 -31.66 15.46 -0.71
C GLU A 162 -31.94 16.90 -1.19
N PRO A 163 -32.59 17.76 -0.37
CA PRO A 163 -32.95 19.10 -0.82
C PRO A 163 -31.75 19.96 -1.25
N ALA A 164 -30.61 19.84 -0.55
CA ALA A 164 -29.40 20.60 -0.83
C ALA A 164 -28.80 20.29 -2.21
N TYR A 165 -29.10 19.12 -2.79
CA TYR A 165 -28.60 18.75 -4.13
C TYR A 165 -29.46 19.32 -5.25
N ARG A 166 -30.69 19.71 -4.93
CA ARG A 166 -31.73 20.12 -5.90
C ARG A 166 -31.96 21.62 -5.94
N ALA A 167 -31.74 22.30 -4.82
CA ALA A 167 -32.06 23.70 -4.68
C ALA A 167 -31.45 24.53 -5.82
N ASP A 168 -32.31 25.27 -6.54
CA ASP A 168 -31.98 26.22 -7.62
C ASP A 168 -31.31 25.63 -8.89
N PHE A 169 -31.33 24.29 -9.07
CA PHE A 169 -30.77 23.63 -10.25
C PHE A 169 -31.81 23.12 -11.29
N GLY A 170 -33.11 23.34 -11.03
CA GLY A 170 -34.16 22.96 -11.98
C GLY A 170 -34.18 23.84 -13.26
N PRO A 171 -34.96 23.46 -14.32
CA PRO A 171 -35.93 22.36 -14.36
C PRO A 171 -35.28 20.98 -14.52
N PHE A 172 -35.91 19.95 -13.94
CA PHE A 172 -35.41 18.60 -13.96
C PHE A 172 -36.11 17.69 -14.99
N ALA A 173 -35.42 16.65 -15.44
CA ALA A 173 -35.99 15.64 -16.32
C ALA A 173 -37.13 14.88 -15.61
N PRO A 174 -38.29 14.69 -16.26
CA PRO A 174 -39.42 13.93 -15.72
C PRO A 174 -39.19 12.42 -15.80
N GLY A 175 -40.14 11.64 -15.22
CA GLY A 175 -40.19 10.20 -15.35
C GLY A 175 -39.39 9.48 -14.24
N PHE A 176 -39.36 10.03 -13.03
CA PHE A 176 -38.75 9.39 -11.86
C PHE A 176 -39.75 9.28 -10.71
N GLY A 177 -39.83 8.07 -10.12
CA GLY A 177 -40.59 7.77 -8.92
C GLY A 177 -39.69 7.40 -7.74
N HIS A 178 -40.25 7.39 -6.53
CA HIS A 178 -39.52 7.09 -5.31
C HIS A 178 -40.21 6.03 -4.46
N PHE A 179 -39.43 5.22 -3.76
CA PHE A 179 -39.87 4.32 -2.70
C PHE A 179 -38.96 4.45 -1.47
N ASP A 180 -39.42 3.96 -0.33
CA ASP A 180 -38.65 3.97 0.92
C ASP A 180 -37.67 2.79 0.93
N PHE A 181 -36.36 3.09 1.08
CA PHE A 181 -35.30 2.09 0.98
C PHE A 181 -35.45 1.00 2.04
N GLY A 182 -35.41 -0.27 1.60
CA GLY A 182 -35.60 -1.43 2.46
C GLY A 182 -37.06 -1.86 2.66
N ASP A 183 -38.03 -1.11 2.11
CA ASP A 183 -39.48 -1.40 2.18
C ASP A 183 -39.96 -1.93 0.82
N ILE A 184 -40.31 -3.23 0.79
CA ILE A 184 -40.79 -3.92 -0.43
C ILE A 184 -42.20 -3.50 -0.81
N ASP A 185 -43.06 -3.18 0.17
CA ASP A 185 -44.44 -2.76 -0.10
C ASP A 185 -44.45 -1.34 -0.68
N SER A 186 -43.58 -0.45 -0.17
CA SER A 186 -43.34 0.86 -0.77
C SER A 186 -42.81 0.76 -2.19
N LEU A 187 -41.89 -0.19 -2.47
CA LEU A 187 -41.39 -0.45 -3.83
C LEU A 187 -42.52 -0.95 -4.74
N ALA A 188 -43.35 -1.90 -4.27
CA ALA A 188 -44.48 -2.46 -5.04
C ALA A 188 -45.51 -1.37 -5.39
N ALA A 189 -45.77 -0.45 -4.49
CA ALA A 189 -46.67 0.68 -4.72
C ALA A 189 -46.12 1.71 -5.69
N ALA A 190 -44.79 1.87 -5.78
CA ALA A 190 -44.14 2.83 -6.67
C ALA A 190 -44.04 2.31 -8.12
N ILE A 191 -44.11 1.01 -8.36
CA ILE A 191 -44.04 0.41 -9.71
C ILE A 191 -45.37 0.53 -10.41
N THR A 192 -45.35 1.15 -11.60
CA THR A 192 -46.51 1.27 -12.50
C THR A 192 -46.28 0.52 -13.81
N ASP A 193 -47.28 0.44 -14.67
CA ASP A 193 -47.13 -0.13 -16.04
C ASP A 193 -46.11 0.63 -16.91
N ARG A 194 -45.82 1.89 -16.56
CA ARG A 194 -44.82 2.75 -17.23
C ARG A 194 -43.42 2.62 -16.62
N THR A 195 -43.24 1.88 -15.55
CA THR A 195 -41.95 1.67 -14.95
C THR A 195 -41.06 0.79 -15.83
N ALA A 196 -39.98 1.32 -16.33
CA ALA A 196 -38.97 0.60 -17.11
C ALA A 196 -37.92 -0.08 -16.22
N ALA A 197 -37.51 0.58 -15.16
CA ALA A 197 -36.46 0.06 -14.26
C ALA A 197 -36.66 0.52 -12.83
N VAL A 198 -36.16 -0.30 -11.91
CA VAL A 198 -35.79 0.08 -10.54
C VAL A 198 -34.28 0.26 -10.53
N LEU A 199 -33.82 1.46 -10.13
CA LEU A 199 -32.41 1.82 -9.97
C LEU A 199 -32.13 2.06 -8.49
N LEU A 200 -31.24 1.25 -7.90
CA LEU A 200 -30.93 1.36 -6.49
C LEU A 200 -29.49 0.97 -6.16
N GLU A 201 -28.96 1.48 -5.06
CA GLU A 201 -27.75 1.01 -4.40
C GLU A 201 -28.10 -0.22 -3.56
N PRO A 202 -27.37 -1.36 -3.64
CA PRO A 202 -27.62 -2.52 -2.74
C PRO A 202 -27.41 -2.18 -1.25
N ILE A 203 -26.51 -1.24 -0.99
CA ILE A 203 -26.25 -0.61 0.30
C ILE A 203 -26.11 0.88 0.01
N GLN A 204 -26.91 1.73 0.64
CA GLN A 204 -26.83 3.15 0.41
C GLN A 204 -25.60 3.74 1.10
N GLY A 205 -24.68 4.30 0.30
CA GLY A 205 -23.43 4.83 0.79
C GLY A 205 -23.57 6.18 1.47
N GLU A 206 -24.02 7.17 0.71
CA GLU A 206 -24.09 8.57 1.15
C GLU A 206 -25.14 8.78 2.25
N ALA A 207 -26.20 7.98 2.29
CA ALA A 207 -27.19 7.98 3.37
C ALA A 207 -26.66 7.48 4.73
N GLY A 208 -25.38 7.13 4.82
CA GLY A 208 -24.73 6.71 6.07
C GLY A 208 -24.53 5.20 6.17
N ILE A 209 -24.19 4.54 5.07
CA ILE A 209 -23.92 3.11 4.95
C ILE A 209 -25.12 2.29 5.44
N VAL A 210 -26.28 2.55 4.83
CA VAL A 210 -27.53 1.90 5.20
C VAL A 210 -27.62 0.53 4.52
N VAL A 211 -27.56 -0.52 5.32
CA VAL A 211 -27.70 -1.91 4.88
C VAL A 211 -29.18 -2.31 5.03
N PRO A 212 -29.85 -2.75 3.95
CA PRO A 212 -31.25 -3.17 4.06
C PRO A 212 -31.37 -4.48 4.84
N ALA A 213 -32.58 -4.78 5.29
CA ALA A 213 -32.87 -6.07 5.94
C ALA A 213 -32.54 -7.24 5.00
N PRO A 214 -32.03 -8.36 5.53
CA PRO A 214 -31.78 -9.56 4.73
C PRO A 214 -33.00 -9.99 3.93
N GLY A 215 -32.79 -10.32 2.65
CA GLY A 215 -33.85 -10.74 1.73
C GLY A 215 -34.55 -9.61 0.97
N PHE A 216 -34.28 -8.33 1.30
CA PHE A 216 -34.87 -7.19 0.57
C PHE A 216 -34.49 -7.20 -0.91
N LEU A 217 -33.21 -7.36 -1.23
CA LEU A 217 -32.75 -7.32 -2.62
C LEU A 217 -33.30 -8.51 -3.43
N ALA A 218 -33.39 -9.69 -2.81
CA ALA A 218 -34.03 -10.87 -3.40
C ALA A 218 -35.53 -10.66 -3.63
N ALA A 219 -36.24 -9.99 -2.73
CA ALA A 219 -37.63 -9.63 -2.90
C ALA A 219 -37.83 -8.59 -4.01
N ALA A 220 -36.96 -7.58 -4.07
CA ALA A 220 -36.95 -6.58 -5.15
C ALA A 220 -36.74 -7.24 -6.52
N ARG A 221 -35.80 -8.20 -6.64
CA ARG A 221 -35.60 -8.98 -7.88
C ARG A 221 -36.88 -9.69 -8.31
N ARG A 222 -37.50 -10.45 -7.40
CA ARG A 222 -38.79 -11.18 -7.71
C ARG A 222 -39.87 -10.21 -8.17
N LEU A 223 -40.03 -9.10 -7.46
CA LEU A 223 -41.04 -8.10 -7.81
C LEU A 223 -40.76 -7.49 -9.19
N CYS A 224 -39.52 -7.20 -9.53
CA CYS A 224 -39.15 -6.71 -10.84
C CYS A 224 -39.42 -7.73 -11.94
N ASP A 225 -39.16 -9.03 -11.69
CA ASP A 225 -39.49 -10.11 -12.64
C ASP A 225 -41.03 -10.22 -12.88
N GLU A 226 -41.82 -10.23 -11.80
CA GLU A 226 -43.30 -10.31 -11.85
C GLU A 226 -43.91 -9.12 -12.64
N ARG A 227 -43.34 -7.93 -12.46
CA ARG A 227 -43.82 -6.70 -13.09
C ARG A 227 -43.16 -6.37 -14.44
N ARG A 228 -42.24 -7.22 -14.91
CA ARG A 228 -41.44 -6.99 -16.12
C ARG A 228 -40.75 -5.61 -16.07
N VAL A 229 -39.95 -5.38 -15.04
CA VAL A 229 -39.19 -4.17 -14.79
C VAL A 229 -37.72 -4.57 -14.64
N LEU A 230 -36.82 -3.80 -15.24
CA LEU A 230 -35.38 -4.02 -15.07
C LEU A 230 -34.95 -3.73 -13.62
N LEU A 231 -34.11 -4.57 -13.05
CA LEU A 231 -33.38 -4.26 -11.82
C LEU A 231 -31.96 -3.80 -12.19
N ILE A 232 -31.64 -2.54 -11.93
CA ILE A 232 -30.33 -1.96 -12.16
C ILE A 232 -29.70 -1.61 -10.82
N LEU A 233 -28.51 -2.14 -10.55
CA LEU A 233 -27.80 -1.93 -9.30
C LEU A 233 -26.61 -1.00 -9.50
N ASP A 234 -26.56 0.05 -8.69
CA ASP A 234 -25.44 0.95 -8.60
C ASP A 234 -24.45 0.42 -7.53
N GLU A 235 -23.39 -0.19 -7.99
CA GLU A 235 -22.29 -0.70 -7.16
C GLU A 235 -21.00 0.12 -7.32
N VAL A 236 -21.12 1.36 -7.67
CA VAL A 236 -19.99 2.29 -7.79
C VAL A 236 -19.22 2.39 -6.46
N GLN A 237 -19.91 2.28 -5.32
CA GLN A 237 -19.28 2.38 -3.99
C GLN A 237 -19.20 1.02 -3.28
N SER A 238 -20.19 0.15 -3.45
CA SER A 238 -20.30 -1.14 -2.76
C SER A 238 -19.55 -2.29 -3.43
N GLY A 239 -19.27 -2.18 -4.72
CA GLY A 239 -18.62 -3.21 -5.53
C GLY A 239 -17.11 -3.37 -5.31
N LEU A 240 -16.52 -4.25 -6.10
CA LEU A 240 -15.08 -4.46 -6.22
C LEU A 240 -14.40 -4.80 -4.87
N GLY A 241 -15.01 -5.73 -4.13
CA GLY A 241 -14.44 -6.26 -2.89
C GLY A 241 -14.82 -5.51 -1.62
N ARG A 242 -15.38 -4.30 -1.69
CA ARG A 242 -15.64 -3.43 -0.54
C ARG A 242 -16.45 -4.10 0.57
N THR A 243 -17.46 -4.92 0.19
CA THR A 243 -18.36 -5.61 1.13
C THR A 243 -17.93 -7.04 1.48
N GLY A 244 -16.74 -7.49 1.03
CA GLY A 244 -16.28 -8.88 1.22
C GLY A 244 -16.81 -9.87 0.19
N ARG A 245 -17.37 -9.38 -0.91
CA ARG A 245 -17.70 -10.09 -2.15
C ARG A 245 -17.30 -9.21 -3.33
N TRP A 246 -17.18 -9.75 -4.55
CA TRP A 246 -16.95 -8.93 -5.74
C TRP A 246 -17.98 -7.82 -5.83
N PHE A 247 -19.26 -8.17 -5.65
CA PHE A 247 -20.37 -7.24 -5.69
C PHE A 247 -21.31 -7.49 -4.52
N ALA A 248 -21.95 -6.44 -4.01
CA ALA A 248 -22.84 -6.54 -2.86
C ALA A 248 -24.08 -7.39 -3.14
N PHE A 249 -24.59 -7.41 -4.37
CA PHE A 249 -25.73 -8.25 -4.75
C PHE A 249 -25.49 -9.75 -4.57
N GLN A 250 -24.21 -10.17 -4.59
CA GLN A 250 -23.85 -11.59 -4.41
C GLN A 250 -24.11 -12.10 -2.99
N HIS A 251 -24.29 -11.22 -2.00
CA HIS A 251 -24.63 -11.62 -0.64
C HIS A 251 -26.03 -12.25 -0.55
N GLU A 252 -26.93 -11.90 -1.47
CA GLU A 252 -28.30 -12.47 -1.53
C GLU A 252 -28.52 -13.35 -2.77
N GLY A 253 -27.48 -13.64 -3.54
CA GLY A 253 -27.56 -14.48 -4.74
C GLY A 253 -28.45 -13.91 -5.85
N VAL A 254 -28.63 -12.59 -5.85
CA VAL A 254 -29.42 -11.87 -6.86
C VAL A 254 -28.60 -11.72 -8.13
N ARG A 255 -29.26 -11.67 -9.28
CA ARG A 255 -28.67 -11.30 -10.57
C ARG A 255 -29.45 -10.12 -11.15
N PRO A 256 -28.86 -8.92 -11.22
CA PRO A 256 -29.52 -7.76 -11.82
C PRO A 256 -29.51 -7.83 -13.35
N ASP A 257 -30.33 -7.01 -14.00
CA ASP A 257 -30.33 -6.80 -15.46
C ASP A 257 -29.28 -5.80 -15.90
N GLY A 258 -28.89 -4.89 -14.99
CA GLY A 258 -27.84 -3.91 -15.20
C GLY A 258 -27.02 -3.67 -13.92
N LEU A 259 -25.73 -3.42 -14.12
CA LEU A 259 -24.76 -3.18 -13.04
C LEU A 259 -23.92 -1.95 -13.41
N ILE A 260 -23.82 -1.00 -12.48
CA ILE A 260 -23.03 0.21 -12.62
C ILE A 260 -21.80 0.10 -11.71
N LEU A 261 -20.62 0.30 -12.28
CA LEU A 261 -19.33 0.24 -11.58
C LEU A 261 -18.54 1.53 -11.77
N GLY A 262 -17.66 1.83 -10.82
CA GLY A 262 -16.78 3.01 -10.87
C GLY A 262 -15.77 3.00 -9.73
N LYS A 263 -15.33 4.18 -9.30
CA LYS A 263 -14.43 4.37 -8.14
C LYS A 263 -13.23 3.42 -8.14
N ALA A 264 -13.26 2.34 -7.34
CA ALA A 264 -12.18 1.36 -7.24
C ALA A 264 -11.79 0.72 -8.59
N LEU A 265 -12.67 0.77 -9.61
CA LEU A 265 -12.37 0.29 -10.95
C LEU A 265 -11.17 0.98 -11.60
N GLY A 266 -10.89 2.24 -11.21
CA GLY A 266 -9.72 3.01 -11.66
C GLY A 266 -8.49 2.85 -10.75
N GLY A 267 -8.52 1.93 -9.78
CA GLY A 267 -7.39 1.63 -8.91
C GLY A 267 -6.94 2.80 -8.01
N GLY A 268 -7.80 3.84 -7.84
CA GLY A 268 -7.43 5.07 -7.13
C GLY A 268 -6.51 6.00 -7.92
N LEU A 269 -6.20 5.70 -9.19
CA LEU A 269 -5.33 6.50 -10.04
C LEU A 269 -6.07 7.26 -11.13
N LEU A 270 -7.12 6.67 -11.70
CA LEU A 270 -7.84 7.24 -12.84
C LEU A 270 -9.35 7.18 -12.62
N PRO A 271 -10.11 8.16 -13.17
CA PRO A 271 -11.55 8.04 -13.28
C PRO A 271 -11.90 6.98 -14.33
N VAL A 272 -12.49 5.87 -13.90
CA VAL A 272 -12.99 4.76 -14.74
C VAL A 272 -14.33 4.32 -14.22
N SER A 273 -15.29 4.14 -15.11
CA SER A 273 -16.60 3.59 -14.80
C SER A 273 -17.12 2.73 -15.92
N CYS A 274 -18.16 1.95 -15.66
CA CYS A 274 -18.77 1.08 -16.66
C CYS A 274 -20.23 0.79 -16.31
N PHE A 275 -21.10 0.78 -17.33
CA PHE A 275 -22.40 0.15 -17.25
C PHE A 275 -22.32 -1.22 -17.94
N ILE A 276 -22.71 -2.28 -17.23
CA ILE A 276 -22.79 -3.64 -17.73
C ILE A 276 -24.26 -4.05 -17.73
N GLY A 277 -24.75 -4.61 -18.82
CA GLY A 277 -26.13 -5.09 -18.90
C GLY A 277 -26.25 -6.44 -19.59
N THR A 278 -27.39 -7.08 -19.39
CA THR A 278 -27.77 -8.29 -20.14
C THR A 278 -27.85 -8.00 -21.65
N ALA A 279 -27.76 -9.05 -22.46
CA ALA A 279 -27.90 -8.93 -23.92
C ALA A 279 -29.17 -8.18 -24.32
N GLU A 280 -30.32 -8.48 -23.66
CA GLU A 280 -31.62 -7.84 -23.94
C GLU A 280 -31.58 -6.32 -23.77
N VAL A 281 -30.78 -5.80 -22.84
CA VAL A 281 -30.63 -4.37 -22.58
C VAL A 281 -29.58 -3.76 -23.50
N MET A 282 -28.42 -4.42 -23.67
CA MET A 282 -27.26 -3.83 -24.34
C MET A 282 -27.31 -3.92 -25.86
N ASP A 283 -28.01 -4.91 -26.42
CA ASP A 283 -28.17 -5.02 -27.89
C ASP A 283 -29.11 -3.95 -28.47
N LEU A 284 -29.75 -3.17 -27.60
CA LEU A 284 -30.53 -2.00 -28.02
C LEU A 284 -29.70 -0.78 -28.39
N PHE A 285 -28.42 -0.74 -28.01
CA PHE A 285 -27.51 0.32 -28.41
C PHE A 285 -27.10 0.15 -29.89
N GLU A 286 -27.17 1.24 -30.64
CA GLU A 286 -26.84 1.33 -32.07
C GLU A 286 -25.70 2.32 -32.28
N PRO A 287 -24.89 2.18 -33.34
CA PRO A 287 -23.86 3.16 -33.68
C PRO A 287 -24.43 4.60 -33.70
N GLY A 288 -23.72 5.50 -32.97
CA GLY A 288 -24.13 6.90 -32.85
C GLY A 288 -25.20 7.20 -31.79
N SER A 289 -25.82 6.18 -31.17
CA SER A 289 -26.87 6.40 -30.16
C SER A 289 -26.35 6.84 -28.80
N HIS A 290 -25.09 6.56 -28.49
CA HIS A 290 -24.42 6.94 -27.26
C HIS A 290 -22.90 7.00 -27.50
N GLY A 291 -22.17 7.84 -26.75
CA GLY A 291 -20.72 7.96 -26.88
C GLY A 291 -20.08 8.78 -25.78
N SER A 292 -18.76 8.63 -25.68
CA SER A 292 -17.87 9.40 -24.79
C SER A 292 -16.50 9.49 -25.46
N THR A 293 -15.84 10.65 -25.36
CA THR A 293 -14.48 10.82 -25.90
C THR A 293 -13.47 10.01 -25.13
N PHE A 294 -13.56 9.99 -23.79
CA PHE A 294 -12.61 9.32 -22.91
C PHE A 294 -13.08 7.94 -22.44
N GLY A 295 -14.35 7.60 -22.58
CA GLY A 295 -14.88 6.30 -22.15
C GLY A 295 -14.22 5.14 -22.89
N GLY A 296 -13.58 4.23 -22.16
CA GLY A 296 -12.85 3.08 -22.71
C GLY A 296 -11.51 3.43 -23.38
N ASN A 297 -10.86 4.52 -22.96
CA ASN A 297 -9.51 4.83 -23.43
C ASN A 297 -8.50 3.77 -23.02
N PRO A 298 -7.40 3.58 -23.79
CA PRO A 298 -6.39 2.55 -23.52
C PRO A 298 -5.77 2.64 -22.14
N LEU A 299 -5.50 3.84 -21.64
CA LEU A 299 -4.87 4.04 -20.35
C LEU A 299 -5.78 3.56 -19.21
N ALA A 300 -7.04 3.98 -19.23
CA ALA A 300 -8.05 3.54 -18.25
C ALA A 300 -8.32 2.03 -18.32
N ALA A 301 -8.31 1.45 -19.52
CA ALA A 301 -8.50 0.00 -19.71
C ALA A 301 -7.34 -0.81 -19.14
N ALA A 302 -6.09 -0.38 -19.36
CA ALA A 302 -4.91 -1.06 -18.82
C ALA A 302 -4.87 -1.00 -17.29
N VAL A 303 -5.08 0.17 -16.71
CA VAL A 303 -5.13 0.35 -15.24
C VAL A 303 -6.31 -0.39 -14.63
N GLY A 304 -7.51 -0.32 -15.25
CA GLY A 304 -8.69 -1.02 -14.77
C GLY A 304 -8.55 -2.55 -14.80
N LEU A 305 -7.94 -3.11 -15.85
CA LEU A 305 -7.64 -4.55 -15.92
C LEU A 305 -6.69 -4.97 -14.81
N GLU A 306 -5.63 -4.19 -14.58
CA GLU A 306 -4.67 -4.48 -13.52
C GLU A 306 -5.30 -4.30 -12.13
N ALA A 307 -6.20 -3.33 -11.93
CA ALA A 307 -6.93 -3.16 -10.69
C ALA A 307 -7.77 -4.41 -10.35
N LEU A 308 -8.44 -5.02 -11.35
CA LEU A 308 -9.18 -6.26 -11.14
C LEU A 308 -8.27 -7.43 -10.78
N ARG A 309 -7.09 -7.53 -11.41
CA ARG A 309 -6.09 -8.57 -11.10
C ARG A 309 -5.53 -8.42 -9.70
N VAL A 310 -5.19 -7.21 -9.29
CA VAL A 310 -4.67 -6.94 -7.94
C VAL A 310 -5.69 -7.34 -6.87
N ILE A 311 -7.00 -7.08 -7.07
CA ILE A 311 -8.06 -7.54 -6.14
C ILE A 311 -8.04 -9.06 -5.97
N GLU A 312 -7.84 -9.82 -7.06
CA GLU A 312 -7.76 -11.29 -7.02
C GLU A 312 -6.46 -11.76 -6.38
N ASP A 313 -5.33 -11.31 -6.92
CA ASP A 313 -4.00 -11.80 -6.56
C ASP A 313 -3.66 -11.53 -5.09
N GLU A 314 -4.06 -10.36 -4.57
CA GLU A 314 -3.85 -9.98 -3.18
C GLU A 314 -5.03 -10.35 -2.26
N GLN A 315 -5.97 -11.15 -2.78
CA GLN A 315 -7.13 -11.67 -2.03
C GLN A 315 -7.92 -10.60 -1.25
N MET A 316 -8.02 -9.41 -1.81
CA MET A 316 -8.61 -8.25 -1.13
C MET A 316 -10.06 -8.48 -0.68
N ILE A 317 -10.81 -9.36 -1.38
CA ILE A 317 -12.18 -9.73 -1.03
C ILE A 317 -12.22 -10.49 0.30
N ALA A 318 -11.35 -11.49 0.45
CA ALA A 318 -11.26 -12.28 1.68
C ALA A 318 -10.77 -11.41 2.85
N ARG A 319 -9.79 -10.54 2.59
CA ARG A 319 -9.30 -9.55 3.58
C ARG A 319 -10.43 -8.61 4.02
N SER A 320 -11.19 -8.06 3.08
CA SER A 320 -12.33 -7.18 3.38
C SER A 320 -13.39 -7.90 4.23
N ALA A 321 -13.67 -9.17 3.95
CA ALA A 321 -14.60 -9.96 4.75
C ALA A 321 -14.10 -10.17 6.19
N ALA A 322 -12.85 -10.60 6.35
CA ALA A 322 -12.24 -10.91 7.64
C ALA A 322 -12.02 -9.65 8.49
N LEU A 323 -11.33 -8.63 7.95
CA LEU A 323 -11.08 -7.38 8.66
C LEU A 323 -12.35 -6.57 8.88
N GLY A 324 -13.34 -6.66 7.98
CA GLY A 324 -14.64 -6.03 8.14
C GLY A 324 -15.45 -6.64 9.28
N ALA A 325 -15.43 -7.97 9.43
CA ALA A 325 -16.04 -8.64 10.58
C ALA A 325 -15.37 -8.21 11.90
N HIS A 326 -14.04 -8.10 11.91
CA HIS A 326 -13.27 -7.60 13.05
C HIS A 326 -13.62 -6.14 13.39
N LEU A 327 -13.64 -5.26 12.39
CA LEU A 327 -14.03 -3.85 12.54
C LEU A 327 -15.43 -3.70 13.16
N LEU A 328 -16.42 -4.42 12.60
CA LEU A 328 -17.80 -4.42 13.12
C LEU A 328 -17.88 -4.91 14.55
N ALA A 329 -17.18 -6.00 14.88
CA ALA A 329 -17.16 -6.55 16.24
C ALA A 329 -16.55 -5.55 17.24
N ARG A 330 -15.42 -4.91 16.89
CA ARG A 330 -14.76 -3.90 17.73
C ARG A 330 -15.66 -2.67 17.97
N LEU A 331 -16.29 -2.15 16.91
CA LEU A 331 -17.16 -0.96 17.02
C LEU A 331 -18.46 -1.28 17.77
N ARG A 332 -19.06 -2.46 17.59
CA ARG A 332 -20.23 -2.90 18.37
C ARG A 332 -19.89 -3.08 19.84
N ARG A 333 -18.72 -3.63 20.14
CA ARG A 333 -18.25 -3.72 21.51
C ARG A 333 -18.08 -2.34 22.14
N LEU A 334 -17.55 -1.35 21.44
CA LEU A 334 -17.50 0.02 21.92
C LEU A 334 -18.90 0.59 22.17
N GLN A 335 -19.89 0.25 21.33
CA GLN A 335 -21.27 0.64 21.53
C GLN A 335 -21.90 -0.01 22.78
N GLU A 336 -21.62 -1.29 23.04
CA GLU A 336 -22.15 -2.05 24.16
C GLU A 336 -21.53 -1.64 25.52
N GLU A 337 -20.26 -1.25 25.52
CA GLU A 337 -19.49 -0.88 26.72
C GLU A 337 -19.71 0.59 27.16
N GLN A 338 -20.51 1.39 26.44
CA GLN A 338 -20.75 2.80 26.75
C GLN A 338 -21.55 2.98 28.04
N THR A 339 -21.09 3.89 28.90
CA THR A 339 -21.86 4.40 30.05
C THR A 339 -22.81 5.53 29.64
N VAL A 340 -22.42 6.33 28.64
CA VAL A 340 -23.26 7.36 27.98
C VAL A 340 -23.44 6.94 26.52
N PRO A 341 -24.65 6.90 25.98
CA PRO A 341 -24.93 6.35 24.64
C PRO A 341 -24.51 7.31 23.52
N LEU A 342 -23.20 7.48 23.32
CA LEU A 342 -22.66 8.29 22.23
C LEU A 342 -22.86 7.64 20.85
N ILE A 343 -22.85 6.29 20.76
CA ILE A 343 -23.08 5.52 19.53
C ILE A 343 -24.50 4.94 19.57
N ARG A 344 -25.36 5.39 18.65
CA ARG A 344 -26.73 4.86 18.50
C ARG A 344 -26.74 3.53 17.75
N ALA A 345 -25.97 3.44 16.67
CA ALA A 345 -25.94 2.24 15.84
C ALA A 345 -24.60 2.06 15.13
N VAL A 346 -24.22 0.79 14.93
CA VAL A 346 -23.09 0.38 14.10
C VAL A 346 -23.62 -0.55 13.01
N ARG A 347 -23.47 -0.16 11.74
CA ARG A 347 -23.97 -0.87 10.57
C ARG A 347 -22.94 -0.92 9.46
N GLY A 348 -22.96 -1.95 8.63
CA GLY A 348 -22.03 -2.07 7.52
C GLY A 348 -21.81 -3.50 7.09
N ARG A 349 -20.92 -3.68 6.10
CA ARG A 349 -20.53 -4.98 5.57
C ARG A 349 -19.14 -4.92 4.95
N GLY A 350 -18.29 -5.90 5.25
CA GLY A 350 -16.88 -5.85 4.87
C GLY A 350 -16.18 -4.64 5.50
N LEU A 351 -15.18 -4.09 4.85
CA LEU A 351 -14.48 -2.87 5.28
C LEU A 351 -15.25 -1.59 4.92
N TRP A 352 -16.55 -1.58 5.19
CA TRP A 352 -17.44 -0.45 4.95
C TRP A 352 -18.46 -0.34 6.06
N VAL A 353 -18.21 0.52 7.04
CA VAL A 353 -18.98 0.63 8.27
C VAL A 353 -19.36 2.07 8.55
N GLY A 354 -20.63 2.29 8.88
CA GLY A 354 -21.16 3.54 9.41
C GLY A 354 -21.39 3.44 10.90
N VAL A 355 -20.88 4.42 11.65
CA VAL A 355 -21.13 4.59 13.07
C VAL A 355 -22.03 5.81 13.26
N ASP A 356 -23.27 5.57 13.66
CA ASP A 356 -24.27 6.60 13.87
C ASP A 356 -24.20 7.10 15.31
N LEU A 357 -23.89 8.37 15.49
CA LEU A 357 -23.71 9.02 16.78
C LEU A 357 -25.01 9.68 17.24
N ASP A 358 -25.17 9.82 18.56
CA ASP A 358 -26.28 10.55 19.13
C ASP A 358 -26.02 12.08 19.08
N PRO A 359 -26.77 12.84 18.25
CA PRO A 359 -26.57 14.28 18.13
C PRO A 359 -26.88 15.06 19.39
N GLN A 360 -27.58 14.47 20.38
CA GLN A 360 -27.82 15.12 21.68
C GLN A 360 -26.54 15.18 22.52
N HIS A 361 -25.59 14.31 22.28
CA HIS A 361 -24.36 14.19 23.05
C HIS A 361 -23.10 14.59 22.26
N VAL A 362 -23.06 14.34 20.95
CA VAL A 362 -21.83 14.53 20.17
C VAL A 362 -22.12 14.83 18.70
N SER A 363 -21.39 15.80 18.14
CA SER A 363 -21.41 16.09 16.70
C SER A 363 -20.42 15.17 15.95
N ALA A 364 -20.87 14.48 14.91
CA ALA A 364 -19.99 13.68 14.08
C ALA A 364 -18.86 14.51 13.44
N ARG A 365 -19.15 15.75 13.03
CA ARG A 365 -18.13 16.69 12.53
C ARG A 365 -17.05 16.97 13.58
N ALA A 366 -17.43 17.22 14.83
CA ALA A 366 -16.48 17.48 15.91
C ALA A 366 -15.59 16.26 16.21
N VAL A 367 -16.14 15.03 16.08
CA VAL A 367 -15.36 13.78 16.21
C VAL A 367 -14.36 13.65 15.06
N VAL A 368 -14.80 13.85 13.81
CA VAL A 368 -13.94 13.79 12.62
C VAL A 368 -12.78 14.78 12.69
N GLU A 369 -13.02 16.00 13.14
CA GLU A 369 -11.96 17.01 13.34
C GLU A 369 -10.95 16.61 14.42
N ARG A 370 -11.40 15.95 15.50
CA ARG A 370 -10.48 15.41 16.52
C ARG A 370 -9.71 14.21 16.05
N LEU A 371 -10.34 13.32 15.28
CA LEU A 371 -9.67 12.19 14.60
C LEU A 371 -8.54 12.69 13.70
N ALA A 372 -8.81 13.70 12.89
CA ALA A 372 -7.80 14.30 12.02
C ALA A 372 -6.59 14.83 12.83
N ARG A 373 -6.83 15.52 13.96
CA ARG A 373 -5.75 16.00 14.86
C ARG A 373 -4.96 14.86 15.52
N ARG A 374 -5.49 13.64 15.51
CA ARG A 374 -4.83 12.42 16.03
C ARG A 374 -4.31 11.49 14.94
N GLY A 375 -4.30 11.98 13.70
CA GLY A 375 -3.72 11.26 12.56
C GLY A 375 -4.63 10.20 11.94
N VAL A 376 -5.96 10.32 12.05
CA VAL A 376 -6.95 9.48 11.36
C VAL A 376 -7.87 10.36 10.53
N LEU A 377 -7.90 10.13 9.22
CA LEU A 377 -8.78 10.86 8.31
C LEU A 377 -10.01 10.03 7.95
N THR A 378 -11.16 10.57 8.23
CA THR A 378 -12.46 10.04 7.81
C THR A 378 -13.43 11.18 7.54
N LYS A 379 -14.69 10.87 7.28
CA LYS A 379 -15.72 11.87 6.95
C LYS A 379 -17.05 11.57 7.66
N ASP A 380 -17.69 12.65 8.07
CA ASP A 380 -19.08 12.66 8.51
C ASP A 380 -20.06 12.66 7.33
N THR A 381 -21.25 12.12 7.53
CA THR A 381 -22.38 12.19 6.61
C THR A 381 -23.68 12.29 7.38
N HIS A 382 -24.68 13.02 6.82
CA HIS A 382 -25.97 13.28 7.46
C HIS A 382 -25.87 13.69 8.93
N GLU A 383 -24.87 14.57 9.24
CA GLU A 383 -24.65 15.19 10.54
C GLU A 383 -24.29 14.24 11.69
N THR A 384 -24.70 12.97 11.64
CA THR A 384 -24.57 12.02 12.76
C THR A 384 -23.68 10.82 12.47
N VAL A 385 -23.44 10.47 11.20
CA VAL A 385 -22.75 9.22 10.86
C VAL A 385 -21.29 9.45 10.51
N ILE A 386 -20.40 8.71 11.14
CA ILE A 386 -18.98 8.62 10.77
C ILE A 386 -18.79 7.38 9.90
N ARG A 387 -18.04 7.52 8.79
CA ARG A 387 -17.72 6.42 7.87
C ARG A 387 -16.38 5.79 8.21
N PHE A 388 -16.31 4.48 8.18
CA PHE A 388 -15.10 3.69 8.23
C PHE A 388 -14.99 2.89 6.94
N ALA A 389 -14.16 3.36 6.01
CA ALA A 389 -13.95 2.77 4.70
C ALA A 389 -12.46 2.81 4.31
N PRO A 390 -11.57 2.18 5.10
CA PRO A 390 -10.14 2.18 4.79
C PRO A 390 -9.85 1.43 3.48
N PRO A 391 -8.63 1.56 2.91
CA PRO A 391 -8.19 0.68 1.82
C PRO A 391 -8.34 -0.80 2.18
N LEU A 392 -8.64 -1.65 1.20
CA LEU A 392 -8.79 -3.10 1.42
C LEU A 392 -7.45 -3.77 1.76
N THR A 393 -6.36 -3.08 1.44
CA THR A 393 -4.98 -3.46 1.77
C THR A 393 -4.56 -3.11 3.20
N ILE A 394 -5.43 -2.43 3.98
CA ILE A 394 -5.08 -2.01 5.34
C ILE A 394 -4.60 -3.19 6.18
N SER A 395 -3.53 -2.97 6.95
CA SER A 395 -3.08 -3.94 7.93
C SER A 395 -4.00 -3.99 9.15
N ARG A 396 -4.10 -5.16 9.80
CA ARG A 396 -4.89 -5.30 11.04
C ARG A 396 -4.42 -4.33 12.13
N ALA A 397 -3.11 -4.17 12.28
CA ALA A 397 -2.54 -3.25 13.27
C ALA A 397 -2.93 -1.79 13.01
N ALA A 398 -2.91 -1.34 11.73
CA ALA A 398 -3.37 -0.01 11.36
C ALA A 398 -4.89 0.18 11.58
N LEU A 399 -5.67 -0.86 11.28
CA LEU A 399 -7.11 -0.87 11.52
C LEU A 399 -7.42 -0.75 13.02
N ASP A 400 -6.78 -1.55 13.86
CA ASP A 400 -6.93 -1.52 15.32
C ASP A 400 -6.49 -0.18 15.89
N ARG A 401 -5.35 0.36 15.45
CA ARG A 401 -4.90 1.71 15.84
C ARG A 401 -5.93 2.78 15.53
N GLY A 402 -6.55 2.75 14.35
CA GLY A 402 -7.60 3.72 13.99
C GLY A 402 -8.83 3.61 14.88
N ILE A 403 -9.25 2.39 15.24
CA ILE A 403 -10.36 2.14 16.16
C ILE A 403 -10.01 2.63 17.57
N ASP A 404 -8.79 2.38 18.07
CA ASP A 404 -8.34 2.83 19.38
C ASP A 404 -8.30 4.39 19.47
N VAL A 405 -7.86 5.04 18.39
CA VAL A 405 -7.91 6.51 18.29
C VAL A 405 -9.36 6.99 18.30
N PHE A 406 -10.27 6.31 17.60
CA PHE A 406 -11.70 6.65 17.62
C PHE A 406 -12.31 6.51 19.03
N ALA A 407 -12.04 5.41 19.72
CA ALA A 407 -12.48 5.21 21.11
C ALA A 407 -11.96 6.33 22.02
N ALA A 408 -10.67 6.63 21.95
CA ALA A 408 -10.06 7.69 22.74
C ALA A 408 -10.60 9.10 22.42
N VAL A 409 -11.05 9.33 21.19
CA VAL A 409 -11.74 10.59 20.81
C VAL A 409 -13.14 10.64 21.40
N LEU A 410 -13.88 9.53 21.39
CA LEU A 410 -15.21 9.49 22.03
C LEU A 410 -15.15 9.76 23.53
N ASP A 411 -14.13 9.24 24.22
CA ASP A 411 -13.92 9.49 25.65
C ASP A 411 -13.80 11.00 26.00
N GLU A 412 -13.34 11.83 25.05
CA GLU A 412 -13.26 13.28 25.26
C GLU A 412 -14.62 13.97 25.37
N PHE A 413 -15.68 13.34 24.90
CA PHE A 413 -17.05 13.87 24.96
C PHE A 413 -17.83 13.37 26.19
N LEU A 414 -17.25 12.44 26.96
CA LEU A 414 -17.87 11.98 28.20
C LEU A 414 -17.79 13.05 29.28
N PRO A 415 -18.79 13.19 30.17
CA PRO A 415 -18.72 14.00 31.41
C PRO A 415 -17.53 13.56 32.26
N ALA A 416 -16.97 14.50 33.03
CA ALA A 416 -15.76 14.26 33.82
C ALA A 416 -15.79 13.01 34.74
N PRO A 417 -16.92 12.66 35.42
CA PRO A 417 -17.03 11.43 36.22
C PRO A 417 -16.94 10.16 35.41
N ASP A 418 -17.47 10.16 34.19
CA ASP A 418 -17.52 8.99 33.32
C ASP A 418 -16.18 8.77 32.55
N ARG A 419 -15.34 9.82 32.44
CA ARG A 419 -14.00 9.69 31.87
C ARG A 419 -13.06 8.83 32.74
N GLU A 420 -13.28 8.80 34.05
CA GLU A 420 -12.52 7.99 34.97
C GLU A 420 -13.03 6.54 35.04
N ALA A 421 -14.34 6.32 34.89
CA ALA A 421 -14.94 4.99 34.90
C ALA A 421 -14.61 4.18 33.62
N GLY A 422 -14.54 4.82 32.45
CA GLY A 422 -14.16 4.17 31.18
C GLY A 422 -12.68 3.77 31.08
N ARG A 423 -11.82 4.31 31.97
CA ARG A 423 -10.38 3.97 31.99
C ARG A 423 -10.05 2.62 32.61
N VAL A 424 -11.00 1.98 33.31
CA VAL A 424 -10.69 0.79 34.13
C VAL A 424 -10.62 -0.50 33.32
N THR A 425 -11.13 -0.57 32.08
CA THR A 425 -11.25 -1.86 31.37
C THR A 425 -10.24 -2.07 30.22
N VAL A 426 -9.53 -1.04 29.74
CA VAL A 426 -8.58 -1.20 28.60
C VAL A 426 -7.10 -1.17 29.05
N LEU A 427 -6.78 -0.82 30.31
CA LEU A 427 -5.40 -0.68 30.82
C LEU A 427 -5.00 -1.73 31.87
N ALA A 428 -5.81 -2.76 32.12
CA ALA A 428 -5.53 -3.76 33.16
C ALA A 428 -4.54 -4.87 32.75
N THR A 429 -3.77 -4.70 31.67
CA THR A 429 -2.65 -5.60 31.37
C THR A 429 -1.40 -4.82 30.96
N ARG A 430 -0.89 -3.95 31.84
CA ARG A 430 0.53 -3.54 31.90
C ARG A 430 0.74 -2.46 32.97
N SER A 431 0.81 -2.89 34.22
CA SER A 431 1.50 -2.15 35.26
C SER A 431 2.57 -3.06 35.87
N ALA A 432 3.77 -2.97 35.31
CA ALA A 432 4.96 -3.35 36.03
C ALA A 432 5.58 -2.10 36.61
N THR A 433 5.55 -2.02 37.90
CA THR A 433 6.09 -0.99 38.81
C THR A 433 7.50 -0.56 38.40
N ARG A 434 7.68 0.68 38.00
CA ARG A 434 9.00 1.33 37.99
C ARG A 434 9.34 1.83 39.37
N THR A 435 10.24 1.15 40.03
CA THR A 435 11.02 1.72 41.17
C THR A 435 12.20 2.53 40.62
N PRO A 436 12.58 3.66 41.24
CA PRO A 436 13.71 4.45 40.80
C PRO A 436 15.02 3.72 41.11
N ARG A 437 15.86 3.49 40.13
CA ARG A 437 17.20 2.95 40.30
C ARG A 437 18.21 4.08 40.52
N THR A 438 18.84 4.06 41.66
CA THR A 438 20.07 4.78 42.01
C THR A 438 21.24 4.32 41.11
N PRO A 439 22.19 5.20 40.75
CA PRO A 439 23.32 4.81 39.92
C PRO A 439 24.29 3.92 40.70
N MET A 440 24.45 2.68 40.25
CA MET A 440 25.48 1.81 40.76
C MET A 440 26.66 1.72 39.79
N ASN A 441 27.85 1.84 40.38
CA ASN A 441 29.19 1.71 39.83
C ASN A 441 29.35 0.47 38.94
N ARG A 442 30.02 0.65 37.82
CA ARG A 442 30.46 -0.38 36.89
C ARG A 442 31.51 -1.28 37.55
N VAL A 443 31.15 -2.52 37.79
CA VAL A 443 32.10 -3.62 37.92
C VAL A 443 31.87 -4.53 36.72
N ARG A 444 32.88 -4.70 35.88
CA ARG A 444 32.88 -5.66 34.76
C ARG A 444 32.72 -7.08 35.32
N PRO A 445 31.75 -7.90 34.87
CA PRO A 445 31.84 -9.33 35.08
C PRO A 445 32.75 -9.93 34.00
N ALA A 446 33.65 -10.79 34.42
CA ALA A 446 34.52 -11.59 33.56
C ALA A 446 33.66 -12.46 32.61
N ALA A 447 34.03 -12.48 31.34
CA ALA A 447 33.41 -13.27 30.30
C ALA A 447 33.59 -14.77 30.58
N ASN A 448 32.47 -15.50 30.68
CA ASN A 448 32.46 -16.93 30.38
C ASN A 448 32.39 -17.09 28.85
N PRO A 449 33.23 -17.91 28.23
CA PRO A 449 33.22 -18.11 26.78
C PRO A 449 32.12 -19.10 26.41
N ILE A 450 30.91 -18.59 26.16
CA ILE A 450 29.98 -19.27 25.28
C ILE A 450 30.49 -18.91 23.87
N THR A 451 31.06 -19.87 23.17
CA THR A 451 31.54 -19.75 21.79
C THR A 451 30.34 -19.35 20.87
N GLN A 452 30.15 -18.06 20.64
CA GLN A 452 29.31 -17.62 19.55
C GLN A 452 29.90 -18.16 18.23
N PRO A 453 29.08 -18.62 17.27
CA PRO A 453 29.59 -19.03 15.97
C PRO A 453 30.34 -17.85 15.37
N ARG A 454 31.59 -18.09 14.92
CA ARG A 454 32.44 -17.04 14.32
C ARG A 454 31.80 -16.57 13.06
N ALA A 455 31.69 -15.24 12.87
CA ALA A 455 31.21 -14.65 11.61
C ALA A 455 31.98 -15.23 10.42
N ARG A 456 31.26 -15.62 9.36
CA ARG A 456 31.86 -16.15 8.13
C ARG A 456 31.54 -15.22 6.98
N LEU A 457 32.56 -14.73 6.29
CA LEU A 457 32.48 -13.69 5.27
C LEU A 457 33.04 -14.21 3.94
N MET A 458 32.41 -13.83 2.84
CA MET A 458 32.97 -14.01 1.50
C MET A 458 33.55 -12.67 1.02
N MET A 459 34.74 -12.71 0.45
CA MET A 459 35.41 -11.58 -0.21
C MET A 459 36.03 -12.04 -1.51
N SER A 460 36.28 -11.15 -2.48
CA SER A 460 37.04 -11.44 -3.70
C SER A 460 38.21 -10.47 -3.79
N ALA A 461 39.39 -10.97 -4.18
CA ALA A 461 40.60 -10.18 -4.27
C ALA A 461 40.49 -9.14 -5.42
N PRO A 462 41.04 -7.93 -5.27
CA PRO A 462 40.95 -6.88 -6.28
C PRO A 462 42.05 -6.96 -7.35
N ASP A 463 42.52 -8.17 -7.70
CA ASP A 463 43.65 -8.37 -8.64
C ASP A 463 43.39 -7.82 -10.04
N HIS A 464 42.09 -7.71 -10.41
CA HIS A 464 41.62 -7.19 -11.68
C HIS A 464 40.64 -6.05 -11.55
N PHE A 465 40.58 -5.40 -10.37
CA PHE A 465 39.68 -4.28 -10.12
C PHE A 465 40.15 -3.04 -10.88
N GLU A 466 39.24 -2.46 -11.64
CA GLU A 466 39.40 -1.20 -12.36
C GLU A 466 38.04 -0.58 -12.64
N VAL A 467 37.99 0.73 -12.92
CA VAL A 467 36.79 1.42 -13.40
C VAL A 467 36.92 1.58 -14.92
N SER A 468 36.48 0.57 -15.67
CA SER A 468 36.62 0.49 -17.14
C SER A 468 35.33 0.88 -17.89
N TYR A 469 34.17 0.88 -17.22
CA TYR A 469 32.85 1.27 -17.73
C TYR A 469 32.08 2.14 -16.73
N ARG A 470 30.88 2.59 -17.10
CA ARG A 470 30.04 3.43 -16.25
C ARG A 470 28.62 2.88 -16.18
N ILE A 471 28.23 2.33 -15.03
CA ILE A 471 26.89 1.82 -14.75
C ILE A 471 26.23 2.49 -13.53
N ASN A 472 26.91 3.43 -12.88
CA ASN A 472 26.36 4.26 -11.81
C ASN A 472 27.04 5.65 -11.78
N PRO A 473 26.52 6.64 -11.06
CA PRO A 473 27.05 8.01 -11.03
C PRO A 473 28.46 8.14 -10.44
N TRP A 474 28.97 7.18 -9.66
CA TRP A 474 30.28 7.21 -9.04
C TRP A 474 31.41 6.86 -10.01
N MET A 475 31.09 6.05 -11.04
CA MET A 475 32.08 5.53 -11.97
C MET A 475 32.49 6.56 -13.02
N ASP A 476 33.79 6.86 -13.09
CA ASP A 476 34.40 7.68 -14.13
C ASP A 476 35.66 6.99 -14.68
N PRO A 477 35.56 6.25 -15.81
CA PRO A 477 36.71 5.60 -16.43
C PRO A 477 37.82 6.57 -16.86
N ALA A 478 37.51 7.83 -17.15
CA ALA A 478 38.50 8.81 -17.52
C ALA A 478 39.38 9.25 -16.35
N GLN A 479 38.73 9.48 -15.19
CA GLN A 479 39.45 9.78 -13.95
C GLN A 479 40.29 8.60 -13.44
N TRP A 480 39.73 7.35 -13.60
CA TRP A 480 40.49 6.15 -13.21
C TRP A 480 41.78 6.01 -14.00
N ARG A 481 41.75 6.19 -15.31
CA ARG A 481 42.94 6.07 -16.19
C ARG A 481 44.07 7.04 -15.83
N VAL A 482 43.79 8.21 -15.28
CA VAL A 482 44.80 9.21 -14.86
C VAL A 482 45.67 8.72 -13.71
N GLY A 483 45.21 7.76 -12.91
CA GLY A 483 45.96 7.23 -11.76
C GLY A 483 45.84 5.72 -11.58
N ALA A 484 45.58 4.97 -12.64
CA ALA A 484 45.18 3.56 -12.61
C ALA A 484 46.10 2.68 -11.78
N GLU A 485 47.42 2.74 -12.00
CA GLU A 485 48.39 1.90 -11.28
C GLU A 485 48.40 2.20 -9.77
N ARG A 486 48.38 3.48 -9.39
CA ARG A 486 48.30 3.90 -8.00
C ARG A 486 46.98 3.49 -7.36
N LEU A 487 45.86 3.72 -8.06
CA LEU A 487 44.51 3.37 -7.57
C LEU A 487 44.35 1.86 -7.39
N ALA A 488 44.90 1.04 -8.28
CA ALA A 488 44.92 -0.42 -8.15
C ALA A 488 45.77 -0.87 -6.94
N GLN A 489 46.93 -0.25 -6.70
CA GLN A 489 47.75 -0.52 -5.52
C GLN A 489 47.03 -0.09 -4.21
N ASP A 490 46.36 1.07 -4.24
CA ASP A 490 45.54 1.53 -3.11
C ASP A 490 44.37 0.57 -2.85
N ALA A 491 43.69 0.05 -3.87
CA ALA A 491 42.67 -0.97 -3.74
C ALA A 491 43.19 -2.25 -3.08
N GLN A 492 44.36 -2.75 -3.54
CA GLN A 492 45.03 -3.93 -2.92
C GLN A 492 45.34 -3.71 -1.45
N ARG A 493 45.85 -2.53 -1.08
CA ARG A 493 46.17 -2.19 0.31
C ARG A 493 44.88 -2.10 1.15
N GLY A 494 43.88 -1.35 0.69
CA GLY A 494 42.61 -1.19 1.40
C GLY A 494 41.91 -2.53 1.61
N TRP A 495 41.82 -3.36 0.58
CA TRP A 495 41.23 -4.70 0.66
C TRP A 495 41.98 -5.59 1.65
N SER A 496 43.31 -5.62 1.60
CA SER A 496 44.13 -6.41 2.53
C SER A 496 43.94 -5.95 3.97
N GLN A 497 43.87 -4.64 4.21
CA GLN A 497 43.63 -4.08 5.52
C GLN A 497 42.20 -4.41 6.01
N LEU A 498 41.21 -4.37 5.15
CA LEU A 498 39.81 -4.73 5.46
C LEU A 498 39.74 -6.20 5.87
N LYS A 499 40.30 -7.11 5.09
CA LYS A 499 40.37 -8.54 5.38
C LYS A 499 41.06 -8.81 6.72
N GLN A 500 42.24 -8.21 6.95
CA GLN A 500 42.96 -8.36 8.23
C GLN A 500 42.17 -7.81 9.40
N THR A 501 41.38 -6.75 9.21
CA THR A 501 40.51 -6.21 10.26
C THR A 501 39.44 -7.19 10.63
N TYR A 502 38.76 -7.81 9.65
CA TYR A 502 37.76 -8.85 9.94
C TYR A 502 38.36 -10.06 10.64
N GLU A 503 39.54 -10.52 10.20
CA GLU A 503 40.24 -11.67 10.83
C GLU A 503 40.66 -11.36 12.29
N ARG A 504 41.12 -10.13 12.59
CA ARG A 504 41.40 -9.69 13.97
C ARG A 504 40.13 -9.62 14.84
N LEU A 505 39.01 -9.30 14.25
CA LEU A 505 37.70 -9.32 14.93
C LEU A 505 37.11 -10.74 15.04
N GLY A 506 37.86 -11.77 14.64
CA GLY A 506 37.50 -13.16 14.79
C GLY A 506 36.68 -13.77 13.67
N ALA A 507 36.46 -13.06 12.55
CA ALA A 507 35.74 -13.60 11.42
C ALA A 507 36.62 -14.60 10.62
N VAL A 508 35.95 -15.55 9.97
CA VAL A 508 36.54 -16.44 8.96
C VAL A 508 36.25 -15.85 7.57
N VAL A 509 37.29 -15.59 6.78
CA VAL A 509 37.14 -15.01 5.44
C VAL A 509 37.38 -16.08 4.37
N GLU A 510 36.36 -16.37 3.59
CA GLU A 510 36.40 -17.22 2.39
C GLU A 510 36.70 -16.31 1.20
N VAL A 511 37.75 -16.63 0.41
CA VAL A 511 38.17 -15.77 -0.71
C VAL A 511 37.80 -16.42 -2.03
N GLN A 512 36.96 -15.70 -2.81
CA GLN A 512 36.69 -16.05 -4.20
C GLN A 512 37.85 -15.59 -5.09
N PRO A 513 38.32 -16.40 -6.03
CA PRO A 513 39.33 -16.01 -7.00
C PRO A 513 38.86 -14.86 -7.90
N ALA A 514 39.69 -13.87 -8.09
CA ALA A 514 39.44 -12.79 -9.05
C ALA A 514 39.46 -13.32 -10.49
N VAL A 515 38.68 -12.71 -11.36
CA VAL A 515 38.55 -13.12 -12.77
C VAL A 515 38.89 -11.93 -13.70
N ARG A 516 39.79 -12.16 -14.64
CA ARG A 516 40.19 -11.11 -15.59
C ARG A 516 39.01 -10.68 -16.46
N GLY A 517 38.80 -9.38 -16.60
CA GLY A 517 37.69 -8.82 -17.37
C GLY A 517 36.38 -8.69 -16.59
N LEU A 518 36.35 -9.04 -15.29
CA LEU A 518 35.23 -8.88 -14.41
C LEU A 518 35.65 -8.03 -13.18
N PRO A 519 35.84 -6.71 -13.36
CA PRO A 519 36.39 -5.86 -12.32
C PRO A 519 35.47 -5.74 -11.09
N ASP A 520 34.18 -5.78 -11.27
CA ASP A 520 33.19 -5.62 -10.19
C ASP A 520 32.89 -6.93 -9.43
N LEU A 521 33.51 -8.07 -9.81
CA LEU A 521 33.45 -9.33 -9.04
C LEU A 521 33.98 -9.16 -7.60
N VAL A 522 34.74 -8.11 -7.34
CA VAL A 522 35.22 -7.72 -6.02
C VAL A 522 34.07 -7.35 -5.05
N PHE A 523 32.92 -6.91 -5.56
CA PHE A 523 31.76 -6.51 -4.76
C PHE A 523 30.87 -7.72 -4.45
N THR A 524 31.34 -8.58 -3.56
CA THR A 524 30.75 -9.89 -3.25
C THR A 524 29.39 -9.81 -2.59
N ALA A 525 28.99 -8.69 -1.96
CA ALA A 525 27.61 -8.50 -1.47
C ALA A 525 26.57 -8.63 -2.59
N ASN A 526 26.94 -8.28 -3.83
CA ASN A 526 26.03 -8.39 -4.98
C ASN A 526 25.96 -9.81 -5.58
N ALA A 527 26.77 -10.76 -5.12
CA ALA A 527 26.79 -12.13 -5.67
C ALA A 527 25.54 -12.93 -5.30
N ALA A 528 25.01 -12.73 -4.09
CA ALA A 528 23.87 -13.48 -3.55
C ALA A 528 23.38 -12.85 -2.24
N VAL A 529 22.23 -13.33 -1.74
CA VAL A 529 21.88 -13.25 -0.32
C VAL A 529 21.94 -14.63 0.31
N VAL A 530 22.45 -14.73 1.55
CA VAL A 530 22.59 -16.02 2.27
C VAL A 530 21.91 -15.90 3.63
N LEU A 531 20.96 -16.79 3.87
CA LEU A 531 20.25 -16.90 5.15
C LEU A 531 19.92 -18.37 5.41
N ASP A 532 20.14 -18.85 6.66
CA ASP A 532 19.95 -20.25 7.04
C ASP A 532 20.68 -21.24 6.13
N ARG A 533 21.90 -20.90 5.66
CA ARG A 533 22.74 -21.68 4.74
C ARG A 533 22.11 -21.90 3.34
N LYS A 534 20.99 -21.22 3.04
CA LYS A 534 20.37 -21.17 1.72
C LYS A 534 20.84 -19.92 0.99
N VAL A 535 21.18 -20.05 -0.29
CA VAL A 535 21.74 -19.00 -1.15
C VAL A 535 20.72 -18.68 -2.23
N VAL A 536 20.31 -17.42 -2.36
CA VAL A 536 19.63 -16.91 -3.55
C VAL A 536 20.64 -16.13 -4.38
N LEU A 537 20.94 -16.62 -5.58
CA LEU A 537 21.92 -16.03 -6.48
C LEU A 537 21.39 -14.72 -7.10
N ALA A 538 22.30 -13.80 -7.35
CA ALA A 538 22.01 -12.60 -8.10
C ALA A 538 21.75 -12.88 -9.59
N HIS A 539 20.92 -12.03 -10.20
CA HIS A 539 20.77 -11.86 -11.64
C HIS A 539 20.87 -10.37 -11.97
N PHE A 540 21.98 -9.99 -12.59
CA PHE A 540 22.35 -8.59 -12.77
C PHE A 540 21.54 -7.89 -13.85
N LEU A 541 21.04 -6.69 -13.55
CA LEU A 541 20.37 -5.81 -14.51
C LEU A 541 21.36 -5.31 -15.58
N CYS A 542 22.59 -4.95 -15.17
CA CYS A 542 23.61 -4.39 -16.07
C CYS A 542 24.36 -5.51 -16.80
N PRO A 543 24.36 -5.51 -18.16
CA PRO A 543 25.05 -6.54 -18.94
C PRO A 543 26.55 -6.68 -18.62
N GLU A 544 27.21 -5.60 -18.21
CA GLU A 544 28.63 -5.57 -17.85
C GLU A 544 28.95 -6.49 -16.65
N ARG A 545 27.95 -6.78 -15.80
CA ARG A 545 28.10 -7.63 -14.62
C ARG A 545 27.57 -9.05 -14.78
N GLN A 546 26.76 -9.33 -15.81
CA GLN A 546 26.18 -10.67 -16.03
C GLN A 546 27.25 -11.77 -16.18
N GLY A 547 28.43 -11.42 -16.66
CA GLY A 547 29.58 -12.33 -16.71
C GLY A 547 30.07 -12.86 -15.35
N GLU A 548 29.67 -12.19 -14.24
CA GLU A 548 30.03 -12.61 -12.88
C GLU A 548 29.18 -13.82 -12.39
N GLU A 549 27.96 -14.00 -12.89
CA GLU A 549 26.99 -15.00 -12.41
C GLU A 549 27.52 -16.43 -12.44
N PRO A 550 28.15 -16.92 -13.51
CA PRO A 550 28.72 -18.30 -13.53
C PRO A 550 29.82 -18.51 -12.48
N HIS A 551 30.63 -17.46 -12.20
CA HIS A 551 31.72 -17.54 -11.24
C HIS A 551 31.18 -17.51 -9.80
N ASN A 552 30.17 -16.72 -9.54
CA ASN A 552 29.46 -16.70 -8.25
C ASN A 552 28.80 -18.06 -7.97
N ARG A 553 28.12 -18.63 -8.97
CA ARG A 553 27.53 -19.97 -8.85
C ARG A 553 28.59 -21.03 -8.54
N ALA A 554 29.68 -21.08 -9.29
CA ALA A 554 30.75 -22.05 -9.07
C ALA A 554 31.35 -21.94 -7.65
N PHE A 555 31.50 -20.73 -7.13
CA PHE A 555 31.96 -20.52 -5.77
C PHE A 555 30.98 -21.09 -4.74
N PHE A 556 29.68 -20.84 -4.88
CA PHE A 556 28.68 -21.39 -3.95
C PHE A 556 28.51 -22.91 -4.08
N GLU A 557 28.68 -23.48 -5.24
CA GLU A 557 28.74 -24.95 -5.42
C GLU A 557 29.92 -25.58 -4.68
N ALA A 558 31.09 -24.94 -4.72
CA ALA A 558 32.25 -25.36 -3.93
C ALA A 558 31.98 -25.21 -2.41
N MET A 559 31.28 -24.15 -1.99
CA MET A 559 30.87 -23.97 -0.59
C MET A 559 29.86 -25.06 -0.16
N ARG A 560 28.92 -25.43 -1.04
CA ARG A 560 27.96 -26.53 -0.79
C ARG A 560 28.68 -27.85 -0.62
N ALA A 561 29.64 -28.15 -1.49
CA ALA A 561 30.46 -29.37 -1.40
C ALA A 561 31.25 -29.45 -0.06
N ARG A 562 31.62 -28.32 0.50
CA ARG A 562 32.31 -28.20 1.82
C ARG A 562 31.34 -28.15 3.01
N GLY A 563 30.03 -28.18 2.77
CA GLY A 563 29.01 -28.09 3.82
C GLY A 563 28.91 -26.72 4.49
N VAL A 564 29.32 -25.63 3.81
CA VAL A 564 29.17 -24.26 4.28
C VAL A 564 27.78 -23.71 3.98
N VAL A 565 27.23 -24.04 2.83
CA VAL A 565 25.84 -23.76 2.44
C VAL A 565 25.15 -25.06 2.04
N ASP A 566 23.82 -25.10 2.11
CA ASP A 566 23.05 -26.34 1.88
C ASP A 566 22.27 -26.29 0.55
N GLU A 567 21.73 -25.14 0.20
CA GLU A 567 20.85 -24.97 -0.96
C GLU A 567 21.26 -23.75 -1.78
N ILE A 568 21.17 -23.85 -3.09
CA ILE A 568 21.43 -22.76 -4.04
C ILE A 568 20.18 -22.61 -4.92
N VAL A 569 19.60 -21.41 -4.93
CA VAL A 569 18.36 -21.06 -5.61
C VAL A 569 18.63 -19.97 -6.63
N ASP A 570 18.09 -20.10 -7.83
CA ASP A 570 18.21 -19.10 -8.87
C ASP A 570 17.20 -17.96 -8.70
N CYS A 571 17.58 -16.77 -9.15
CA CYS A 571 16.64 -15.67 -9.33
C CYS A 571 15.55 -16.07 -10.34
N PRO A 572 14.27 -15.73 -10.11
CA PRO A 572 13.18 -16.06 -11.02
C PRO A 572 13.38 -15.42 -12.40
N ALA A 573 12.94 -16.11 -13.46
CA ALA A 573 13.00 -15.59 -14.81
C ALA A 573 12.18 -14.29 -14.94
N GLY A 574 12.80 -13.24 -15.48
CA GLY A 574 12.18 -11.93 -15.67
C GLY A 574 12.35 -10.97 -14.49
N GLU A 575 12.94 -11.41 -13.38
CA GLU A 575 13.30 -10.55 -12.26
C GLU A 575 14.80 -10.25 -12.28
N PHE A 576 15.19 -9.07 -11.77
CA PHE A 576 16.57 -8.70 -11.51
C PHE A 576 16.81 -8.56 -10.02
N PHE A 577 17.99 -9.00 -9.56
CA PHE A 577 18.33 -9.00 -8.15
C PHE A 577 19.84 -8.93 -7.93
N GLU A 578 20.31 -7.98 -7.15
CA GLU A 578 21.74 -7.78 -6.90
C GLU A 578 22.14 -8.15 -5.45
N GLY A 579 21.68 -9.32 -5.00
CA GLY A 579 22.15 -10.00 -3.78
C GLY A 579 21.90 -9.25 -2.48
N ALA A 580 22.85 -9.37 -1.55
CA ALA A 580 22.81 -8.71 -0.26
C ALA A 580 23.03 -7.19 -0.37
N GLY A 581 23.44 -6.68 -1.55
CA GLY A 581 23.40 -5.25 -1.85
C GLY A 581 21.98 -4.68 -1.73
N ASP A 582 20.96 -5.47 -2.11
CA ASP A 582 19.56 -5.10 -2.06
C ASP A 582 18.70 -5.97 -1.12
N ALA A 583 19.31 -6.90 -0.35
CA ALA A 583 18.59 -7.69 0.64
C ALA A 583 19.39 -7.84 1.94
N ILE A 584 19.03 -7.07 2.97
CA ILE A 584 19.76 -6.98 4.23
C ILE A 584 18.96 -7.63 5.36
N TRP A 585 19.53 -8.66 6.01
CA TRP A 585 18.92 -9.35 7.14
C TRP A 585 19.01 -8.54 8.43
N ASP A 586 17.86 -8.29 9.04
CA ASP A 586 17.72 -7.66 10.35
C ASP A 586 17.36 -8.73 11.41
N ALA A 587 18.37 -9.26 12.06
CA ALA A 587 18.20 -10.29 13.09
C ALA A 587 17.42 -9.78 14.31
N GLY A 588 17.53 -8.50 14.63
CA GLY A 588 16.82 -7.89 15.77
C GLY A 588 15.31 -7.82 15.58
N ARG A 589 14.85 -7.79 14.31
CA ARG A 589 13.43 -7.70 13.94
C ARG A 589 12.92 -8.97 13.26
N GLY A 590 13.80 -9.88 12.86
CA GLY A 590 13.43 -11.12 12.19
C GLY A 590 12.88 -10.90 10.79
N LEU A 591 13.37 -9.90 10.05
CA LEU A 591 12.92 -9.54 8.71
C LEU A 591 14.07 -9.25 7.74
N LEU A 592 13.81 -9.31 6.43
CA LEU A 592 14.69 -8.81 5.38
C LEU A 592 14.22 -7.44 4.91
N TRP A 593 15.13 -6.46 4.89
CA TRP A 593 14.95 -5.23 4.15
C TRP A 593 15.32 -5.47 2.69
N SER A 594 14.45 -5.10 1.74
CA SER A 594 14.71 -5.30 0.30
C SER A 594 14.63 -3.98 -0.47
N GLY A 595 15.75 -3.54 -1.03
CA GLY A 595 15.86 -2.35 -1.88
C GLY A 595 15.34 -2.61 -3.30
N HIS A 596 14.66 -1.64 -3.89
CA HIS A 596 14.21 -1.69 -5.29
C HIS A 596 14.15 -0.31 -5.94
N GLY A 597 13.98 -0.26 -7.25
CA GLY A 597 13.80 0.97 -8.03
C GLY A 597 15.02 1.39 -8.85
N GLN A 598 16.23 0.87 -8.55
CA GLN A 598 17.46 1.20 -9.27
C GLN A 598 18.07 -0.04 -9.98
N ARG A 599 18.21 -1.16 -9.26
CA ARG A 599 18.87 -2.38 -9.74
C ARG A 599 18.03 -3.63 -9.58
N SER A 600 17.45 -3.82 -8.40
CA SER A 600 16.57 -4.96 -8.12
C SER A 600 15.11 -4.61 -8.40
N THR A 601 14.34 -5.58 -8.87
CA THR A 601 12.91 -5.44 -9.15
C THR A 601 12.06 -5.65 -7.90
N ALA A 602 10.93 -4.96 -7.81
CA ALA A 602 10.02 -5.04 -6.65
C ALA A 602 9.41 -6.45 -6.44
N GLY A 603 9.32 -7.27 -7.52
CA GLY A 603 8.80 -8.64 -7.44
C GLY A 603 9.64 -9.57 -6.55
N MET A 604 10.94 -9.26 -6.38
CA MET A 604 11.84 -10.05 -5.55
C MET A 604 11.45 -10.16 -4.09
N GLN A 605 10.73 -9.18 -3.53
CA GLN A 605 10.25 -9.25 -2.13
C GLN A 605 9.42 -10.52 -1.85
N HIS A 606 8.49 -10.87 -2.76
CA HIS A 606 7.63 -12.05 -2.60
C HIS A 606 8.43 -13.35 -2.74
N PHE A 607 9.36 -13.38 -3.70
CA PHE A 607 10.22 -14.52 -3.90
C PHE A 607 11.14 -14.77 -2.71
N LEU A 608 11.77 -13.74 -2.15
CA LEU A 608 12.62 -13.84 -0.96
C LEU A 608 11.81 -14.26 0.26
N ALA A 609 10.60 -13.70 0.46
CA ALA A 609 9.70 -14.08 1.55
C ALA A 609 9.32 -15.57 1.48
N ALA A 610 8.95 -16.07 0.29
CA ALA A 610 8.61 -17.47 0.09
C ALA A 610 9.83 -18.40 0.27
N THR A 611 11.02 -17.98 -0.21
CA THR A 611 12.24 -18.78 -0.17
C THR A 611 12.78 -18.94 1.25
N TYR A 612 12.76 -17.88 2.06
CA TYR A 612 13.32 -17.89 3.42
C TYR A 612 12.27 -18.07 4.51
N GLY A 613 10.98 -17.92 4.21
CA GLY A 613 9.91 -18.01 5.20
C GLY A 613 9.94 -16.88 6.25
N VAL A 614 10.45 -15.70 5.87
CA VAL A 614 10.57 -14.53 6.74
C VAL A 614 9.85 -13.33 6.12
N PRO A 615 9.38 -12.36 6.93
CA PRO A 615 8.86 -11.10 6.41
C PRO A 615 9.92 -10.35 5.59
N VAL A 616 9.52 -9.79 4.45
CA VAL A 616 10.36 -8.93 3.62
C VAL A 616 9.72 -7.56 3.49
N VAL A 617 10.46 -6.51 3.79
CA VAL A 617 10.01 -5.13 3.74
C VAL A 617 10.69 -4.43 2.57
N ALA A 618 9.92 -4.06 1.56
CA ALA A 618 10.43 -3.38 0.37
C ALA A 618 10.67 -1.89 0.66
N LEU A 619 11.86 -1.40 0.29
CA LEU A 619 12.28 -0.01 0.42
C LEU A 619 12.65 0.55 -0.96
N GLU A 620 11.88 1.53 -1.42
CA GLU A 620 12.12 2.19 -2.70
C GLU A 620 13.27 3.19 -2.59
N LEU A 621 14.27 3.05 -3.47
CA LEU A 621 15.43 3.92 -3.60
C LEU A 621 15.19 4.95 -4.72
N VAL A 622 15.26 6.24 -4.38
CA VAL A 622 14.92 7.35 -5.31
C VAL A 622 16.13 8.17 -5.77
N ASP A 623 17.26 8.06 -5.10
CA ASP A 623 18.49 8.76 -5.48
C ASP A 623 19.43 7.81 -6.26
N PRO A 624 19.74 8.07 -7.55
CA PRO A 624 20.56 7.19 -8.36
C PRO A 624 22.03 7.08 -7.90
N ARG A 625 22.48 7.93 -6.98
CA ARG A 625 23.80 7.79 -6.35
C ARG A 625 23.83 6.63 -5.35
N PHE A 626 22.68 6.31 -4.75
CA PHE A 626 22.51 5.23 -3.79
C PHE A 626 21.67 4.10 -4.45
N TYR A 627 22.29 3.46 -5.43
CA TYR A 627 21.65 2.53 -6.36
C TYR A 627 21.43 1.11 -5.78
N HIS A 628 22.04 0.80 -4.62
CA HIS A 628 21.78 -0.39 -3.80
C HIS A 628 21.41 0.02 -2.39
N LEU A 629 20.64 -0.83 -1.71
CA LEU A 629 20.21 -0.61 -0.34
C LEU A 629 21.39 -0.50 0.64
N ASP A 630 22.42 -1.32 0.48
CA ASP A 630 23.62 -1.32 1.31
C ASP A 630 24.44 -0.02 1.24
N THR A 631 24.23 0.79 0.19
CA THR A 631 24.91 2.10 0.07
C THR A 631 24.28 3.18 0.95
N CYS A 632 23.04 2.97 1.39
CA CYS A 632 22.26 3.96 2.14
C CYS A 632 21.53 3.41 3.38
N LEU A 633 21.68 2.10 3.70
CA LEU A 633 21.14 1.48 4.90
C LEU A 633 22.11 0.44 5.46
N CYS A 634 22.40 0.52 6.75
CA CYS A 634 23.18 -0.47 7.50
C CYS A 634 22.46 -0.87 8.78
N VAL A 635 22.19 -2.17 8.94
CA VAL A 635 21.64 -2.73 10.17
C VAL A 635 22.78 -3.06 11.14
N LEU A 636 22.77 -2.43 12.31
CA LEU A 636 23.74 -2.67 13.36
C LEU A 636 23.24 -3.80 14.29
N ASP A 637 24.14 -4.67 14.73
CA ASP A 637 23.80 -5.86 15.53
C ASP A 637 23.21 -5.52 16.93
N GLY A 638 23.24 -4.26 17.36
CA GLY A 638 22.55 -3.75 18.55
C GLY A 638 21.08 -3.40 18.33
N GLY A 639 20.62 -3.44 17.08
CA GLY A 639 19.25 -3.15 16.67
C GLY A 639 19.03 -1.71 16.21
N GLU A 640 20.05 -0.87 16.15
CA GLU A 640 20.01 0.42 15.49
C GLU A 640 20.16 0.24 13.98
N VAL A 641 19.64 1.21 13.21
CA VAL A 641 19.77 1.27 11.76
C VAL A 641 20.38 2.62 11.38
N LEU A 642 21.57 2.56 10.78
CA LEU A 642 22.21 3.70 10.18
C LEU A 642 21.68 3.86 8.75
N TYR A 643 21.21 5.05 8.39
CA TYR A 643 20.62 5.29 7.08
C TYR A 643 20.88 6.70 6.57
N TYR A 644 20.78 6.90 5.25
CA TYR A 644 20.83 8.23 4.62
C TYR A 644 19.44 8.57 4.07
N ARG A 645 18.76 9.52 4.73
CA ARG A 645 17.37 9.89 4.47
C ARG A 645 17.06 10.24 3.01
N PRO A 646 17.87 11.05 2.29
CA PRO A 646 17.55 11.45 0.91
C PRO A 646 17.54 10.30 -0.11
N ALA A 647 18.14 9.16 0.20
CA ALA A 647 18.17 8.00 -0.71
C ALA A 647 16.81 7.31 -0.85
N PHE A 648 15.90 7.48 0.10
CA PHE A 648 14.66 6.74 0.21
C PHE A 648 13.44 7.55 -0.20
N SER A 649 12.44 6.87 -0.80
CA SER A 649 11.12 7.46 -0.97
C SER A 649 10.47 7.76 0.40
N ARG A 650 9.49 8.67 0.42
CA ARG A 650 8.75 8.99 1.64
C ARG A 650 8.06 7.78 2.26
N CYS A 651 7.59 6.85 1.43
CA CYS A 651 7.00 5.60 1.88
C CYS A 651 8.03 4.73 2.62
N ALA A 652 9.21 4.53 2.01
CA ALA A 652 10.29 3.76 2.61
C ALA A 652 10.76 4.36 3.95
N LEU A 653 10.87 5.70 4.04
CA LEU A 653 11.18 6.39 5.30
C LEU A 653 10.13 6.13 6.39
N GLY A 654 8.85 6.13 6.00
CA GLY A 654 7.78 5.81 6.93
C GLY A 654 7.89 4.41 7.49
N LEU A 655 8.17 3.41 6.63
CA LEU A 655 8.39 2.03 7.06
C LEU A 655 9.59 1.89 8.01
N LEU A 656 10.69 2.60 7.72
CA LEU A 656 11.86 2.64 8.60
C LEU A 656 11.51 3.24 9.97
N GLU A 657 10.81 4.37 10.01
CA GLU A 657 10.42 5.01 11.27
C GLU A 657 9.45 4.14 12.09
N ASP A 658 8.51 3.46 11.45
CA ASP A 658 7.51 2.62 12.11
C ASP A 658 8.11 1.30 12.67
N LEU A 659 8.98 0.64 11.88
CA LEU A 659 9.53 -0.67 12.25
C LEU A 659 10.80 -0.58 13.12
N VAL A 660 11.61 0.45 12.92
CA VAL A 660 12.86 0.63 13.68
C VAL A 660 12.64 1.45 14.95
N GLY A 661 11.79 2.49 14.87
CA GLY A 661 11.62 3.51 15.91
C GLY A 661 12.65 4.63 15.81
N LYS A 662 12.22 5.87 16.01
CA LYS A 662 13.05 7.08 15.81
C LYS A 662 14.30 7.15 16.70
N ASP A 663 14.24 6.59 17.88
CA ASP A 663 15.32 6.49 18.86
C ASP A 663 16.43 5.51 18.46
N ARG A 664 16.14 4.58 17.56
CA ARG A 664 17.07 3.58 17.03
C ARG A 664 17.53 3.88 15.60
N LEU A 665 16.99 4.90 14.96
CA LEU A 665 17.46 5.38 13.68
C LEU A 665 18.63 6.34 13.87
N ILE A 666 19.72 6.10 13.14
CA ILE A 666 20.91 6.97 13.09
C ILE A 666 20.95 7.56 11.68
N GLU A 667 20.69 8.84 11.55
CA GLU A 667 20.73 9.52 10.25
C GLU A 667 22.18 9.96 9.94
N ALA A 668 22.72 9.46 8.82
CA ALA A 668 24.02 9.90 8.31
C ALA A 668 23.91 11.30 7.68
N GLY A 669 24.88 12.15 7.95
CA GLY A 669 24.99 13.46 7.29
C GLY A 669 25.47 13.31 5.83
N ASP A 670 25.33 14.39 5.05
CA ASP A 670 25.77 14.42 3.64
C ASP A 670 27.25 14.06 3.48
N GLU A 671 28.13 14.53 4.38
CA GLU A 671 29.57 14.21 4.37
C GLU A 671 29.77 12.69 4.48
N ASP A 672 29.16 12.05 5.47
CA ASP A 672 29.28 10.61 5.69
C ASP A 672 28.69 9.80 4.51
N ALA A 673 27.53 10.21 4.01
CA ALA A 673 26.87 9.54 2.90
C ALA A 673 27.68 9.65 1.59
N MET A 674 28.24 10.82 1.29
CA MET A 674 29.07 11.04 0.08
C MET A 674 30.42 10.33 0.16
N HIS A 675 30.86 9.87 1.32
CA HIS A 675 32.01 8.97 1.49
C HIS A 675 31.61 7.51 1.69
N LEU A 676 30.34 7.14 1.41
CA LEU A 676 29.77 5.79 1.57
C LEU A 676 29.96 5.22 2.99
N ALA A 677 29.93 6.07 4.02
CA ALA A 677 30.04 5.62 5.41
C ALA A 677 28.92 4.65 5.81
N VAL A 678 27.72 4.80 5.22
CA VAL A 678 26.58 3.89 5.48
C VAL A 678 26.85 2.47 4.97
N ASN A 679 27.68 2.32 3.92
CA ASN A 679 28.10 1.02 3.38
C ASN A 679 29.13 0.35 4.30
N SER A 680 28.70 -0.04 5.50
CA SER A 680 29.52 -0.53 6.61
C SER A 680 29.11 -1.93 7.09
N VAL A 681 30.02 -2.64 7.74
CA VAL A 681 29.81 -4.00 8.26
C VAL A 681 29.83 -4.00 9.78
N CYS A 682 28.77 -4.55 10.41
CA CYS A 682 28.71 -4.71 11.84
C CYS A 682 28.94 -6.17 12.24
N LEU A 683 29.85 -6.39 13.20
CA LEU A 683 30.21 -7.69 13.79
C LEU A 683 30.04 -7.60 15.32
N GLY A 684 28.82 -7.75 15.79
CA GLY A 684 28.49 -7.55 17.20
C GLY A 684 28.53 -6.09 17.60
N ARG A 685 29.57 -5.65 18.34
CA ARG A 685 29.77 -4.25 18.70
C ARG A 685 30.87 -3.58 17.90
N ASP A 686 31.60 -4.31 17.08
CA ASP A 686 32.62 -3.80 16.19
C ASP A 686 31.98 -3.38 14.86
N ALA A 687 32.07 -2.11 14.51
CA ALA A 687 31.52 -1.57 13.26
C ALA A 687 32.64 -1.07 12.37
N VAL A 688 32.75 -1.61 11.14
CA VAL A 688 33.83 -1.37 10.18
C VAL A 688 33.34 -0.45 9.07
N PHE A 689 33.97 0.72 8.95
CA PHE A 689 33.61 1.78 8.05
C PHE A 689 34.75 2.09 7.06
N CYS A 690 34.44 2.61 5.88
CA CYS A 690 35.44 3.24 5.02
C CYS A 690 35.72 4.69 5.44
N HIS A 691 34.72 5.37 5.98
CA HIS A 691 34.78 6.74 6.52
C HIS A 691 33.81 6.86 7.70
N ALA A 692 34.10 7.71 8.66
CA ALA A 692 33.14 8.12 9.68
C ALA A 692 33.54 9.49 10.20
N SER A 693 32.67 10.49 10.07
CA SER A 693 32.86 11.83 10.64
C SER A 693 32.93 11.77 12.17
N ALA A 694 33.47 12.85 12.77
CA ALA A 694 33.51 12.94 14.23
C ALA A 694 32.10 12.83 14.87
N ALA A 695 31.10 13.41 14.21
CA ALA A 695 29.71 13.36 14.68
C ALA A 695 29.15 11.92 14.66
N LEU A 696 29.34 11.20 13.55
CA LEU A 696 28.90 9.81 13.41
C LEU A 696 29.61 8.88 14.42
N ARG A 697 30.93 9.04 14.58
CA ARG A 697 31.71 8.28 15.59
C ARG A 697 31.19 8.50 16.99
N THR A 698 30.89 9.75 17.38
CA THR A 698 30.35 10.06 18.70
C THR A 698 29.00 9.34 18.91
N GLN A 699 28.08 9.44 17.95
CA GLN A 699 26.77 8.80 18.03
C GLN A 699 26.87 7.26 18.18
N LEU A 700 27.79 6.64 17.44
CA LEU A 700 28.01 5.19 17.50
C LEU A 700 28.65 4.77 18.83
N THR A 701 29.68 5.52 19.29
CA THR A 701 30.38 5.22 20.55
C THR A 701 29.46 5.39 21.76
N GLU A 702 28.60 6.41 21.78
CA GLU A 702 27.59 6.60 22.83
C GLU A 702 26.58 5.44 22.90
N ARG A 703 26.35 4.74 21.78
CA ARG A 703 25.53 3.54 21.71
C ARG A 703 26.30 2.24 21.96
N GLY A 704 27.60 2.35 22.28
CA GLY A 704 28.48 1.25 22.67
C GLY A 704 29.08 0.47 21.51
N TYR A 705 29.27 1.11 20.35
CA TYR A 705 30.00 0.53 19.22
C TYR A 705 31.47 0.95 19.21
N ASP A 706 32.35 0.02 18.86
CA ASP A 706 33.76 0.25 18.55
C ASP A 706 33.88 0.49 17.04
N VAL A 707 34.31 1.69 16.67
CA VAL A 707 34.36 2.14 15.26
C VAL A 707 35.76 1.93 14.67
N HIS A 708 35.85 1.03 13.68
CA HIS A 708 37.07 0.74 12.92
C HIS A 708 37.00 1.39 11.54
N VAL A 709 37.97 2.21 11.18
CA VAL A 709 38.01 2.86 9.85
C VAL A 709 39.11 2.26 9.00
N VAL A 710 38.74 1.78 7.81
CA VAL A 710 39.65 1.24 6.81
C VAL A 710 39.50 2.08 5.53
N PRO A 711 40.53 2.76 5.04
CA PRO A 711 40.45 3.57 3.82
C PRO A 711 40.16 2.70 2.60
N LEU A 712 39.06 3.01 1.87
CA LEU A 712 38.61 2.30 0.70
C LEU A 712 38.33 3.24 -0.49
N ASP A 713 39.03 4.36 -0.57
CA ASP A 713 38.77 5.44 -1.53
C ASP A 713 38.81 4.99 -2.99
N SER A 714 39.62 3.99 -3.33
CA SER A 714 39.66 3.41 -4.68
C SER A 714 38.36 2.70 -5.05
N PHE A 715 37.72 2.01 -4.10
CA PHE A 715 36.43 1.32 -4.31
C PHE A 715 35.25 2.29 -4.31
N ASN A 716 35.33 3.36 -3.53
CA ASN A 716 34.31 4.43 -3.55
C ASN A 716 34.13 5.04 -4.94
N ARG A 717 35.19 5.02 -5.79
CA ARG A 717 35.11 5.46 -7.19
C ARG A 717 34.28 4.54 -8.09
N SER A 718 33.96 3.34 -7.65
CA SER A 718 33.00 2.42 -8.29
C SER A 718 31.64 2.40 -7.54
N GLY A 719 31.51 3.18 -6.47
CA GLY A 719 30.27 3.30 -5.69
C GLY A 719 30.09 2.21 -4.63
N GLY A 720 31.17 1.55 -4.19
CA GLY A 720 31.14 0.52 -3.14
C GLY A 720 32.16 0.76 -2.03
N ALA A 721 31.91 0.22 -0.83
CA ALA A 721 32.80 0.29 0.33
C ALA A 721 32.80 -1.03 1.10
N ALA A 722 32.89 -1.00 2.44
CA ALA A 722 33.13 -2.20 3.25
C ALA A 722 32.06 -3.27 3.10
N TYR A 723 30.77 -2.91 3.04
CA TYR A 723 29.68 -3.89 2.90
C TYR A 723 29.66 -4.50 1.51
N CYS A 724 29.73 -3.68 0.45
CA CYS A 724 29.77 -4.16 -0.93
C CYS A 724 30.91 -5.19 -1.17
N LEU A 725 32.06 -5.00 -0.50
CA LEU A 725 33.23 -5.92 -0.58
C LEU A 725 33.04 -7.21 0.23
N THR A 726 31.89 -7.37 0.93
CA THR A 726 31.75 -8.40 1.95
C THR A 726 30.35 -9.02 1.92
N LEU A 727 30.24 -10.34 1.69
CA LEU A 727 28.99 -11.06 1.86
C LEU A 727 29.01 -11.91 3.13
N ARG A 728 27.98 -11.77 3.95
CA ARG A 728 27.77 -12.62 5.17
C ARG A 728 27.24 -13.99 4.78
N LEU A 729 27.91 -15.07 5.22
CA LEU A 729 27.55 -16.46 4.97
C LEU A 729 26.94 -17.16 6.21
N ASP A 730 26.93 -16.49 7.35
CA ASP A 730 26.59 -17.02 8.68
C ASP A 730 25.26 -16.51 9.25
N ARG A 731 24.49 -15.74 8.47
CA ARG A 731 23.20 -15.21 8.93
C ARG A 731 22.16 -16.34 9.08
N SER A 732 21.41 -16.32 10.18
CA SER A 732 20.40 -17.34 10.50
C SER A 732 19.18 -16.75 11.20
N THR A 733 18.03 -17.33 10.92
CA THR A 733 16.76 -17.02 11.60
C THR A 733 16.69 -17.64 13.02
N GLN A 734 17.52 -18.65 13.31
CA GLN A 734 17.55 -19.36 14.60
C GLN A 734 18.37 -18.62 15.68
N ALA A 735 19.08 -17.57 15.34
CA ALA A 735 19.95 -16.80 16.23
C ALA A 735 19.24 -15.66 16.97
N LEU A 736 17.91 -15.67 17.10
CA LEU A 736 17.16 -14.65 17.83
C LEU A 736 17.38 -14.77 19.34
N PRO A 737 17.87 -13.73 20.05
CA PRO A 737 17.85 -13.72 21.49
C PRO A 737 16.40 -13.72 21.97
N GLN A 738 16.06 -14.61 22.93
CA GLN A 738 14.77 -14.61 23.61
C GLN A 738 14.56 -13.25 24.32
N ARG A 739 13.98 -12.30 23.63
CA ARG A 739 13.34 -11.12 24.21
C ARG A 739 11.99 -10.97 23.56
N GLU A 740 10.98 -11.07 24.42
CA GLU A 740 9.54 -10.81 24.20
C GLU A 740 9.17 -10.56 22.72
N VAL A 741 8.94 -11.66 22.06
CA VAL A 741 8.45 -11.76 20.70
C VAL A 741 7.06 -11.17 20.70
N PHE A 742 6.76 -10.33 19.73
CA PHE A 742 5.40 -10.16 19.21
C PHE A 742 4.80 -11.57 19.08
N VAL A 743 3.64 -11.77 19.66
CA VAL A 743 3.01 -13.06 19.86
C VAL A 743 3.00 -13.86 18.55
N GLU A 744 3.30 -15.15 18.61
CA GLU A 744 3.42 -16.09 17.47
C GLU A 744 2.20 -16.08 16.52
N GLU A 745 1.04 -15.57 16.96
CA GLU A 745 -0.16 -15.34 16.17
C GLU A 745 0.02 -14.27 15.08
N ASP A 746 0.75 -13.18 15.32
CA ASP A 746 0.96 -12.11 14.33
C ASP A 746 1.89 -12.55 13.19
N LEU A 747 2.86 -13.43 13.47
CA LEU A 747 3.74 -13.99 12.44
C LEU A 747 3.08 -15.08 11.59
N SER A 748 2.10 -15.79 12.15
CA SER A 748 1.34 -16.81 11.41
C SER A 748 0.36 -16.18 10.40
N GLU A 749 -0.15 -15.00 10.67
CA GLU A 749 -0.99 -14.24 9.71
C GLU A 749 -0.14 -13.60 8.60
N LEU A 750 1.04 -13.08 8.92
CA LEU A 750 2.00 -12.61 7.91
C LEU A 750 2.53 -13.74 7.01
N ARG A 751 2.73 -14.95 7.56
CA ARG A 751 3.09 -16.15 6.78
C ARG A 751 1.95 -16.67 5.89
N ARG A 752 0.70 -16.31 6.16
CA ARG A 752 -0.47 -16.65 5.31
C ARG A 752 -0.80 -15.56 4.29
N ALA A 753 -0.20 -14.39 4.42
CA ALA A 753 -0.37 -13.26 3.50
C ALA A 753 0.81 -13.07 2.53
N ALA A 754 1.89 -13.89 2.68
CA ALA A 754 3.03 -13.96 1.77
C ALA A 754 2.79 -14.96 0.62
#